data_55843a45fdaa9da121f2dddda46d6310
#
_entry.id   55843a45fdaa9da121f2dddda46d6310
#
_cell.length_a   1.000
_cell.length_b   1.000
_cell.length_c   1.000
_cell.angle_alpha   90.00
_cell.angle_beta   90.00
_cell.angle_gamma   90.00
#
_symmetry.space_group_name_H-M   'P 1'
#
loop_
_entity.id
_entity.type
_entity.pdbx_description
1 polymer ?
#
loop_
_entity_poly.entity_id
_entity_poly.type
_entity_poly.pdbx_seq_one_letter_code
_entity_poly.pdbx_strand_id
1 'polypeptide(L)'
;MEEFENKLIIDGNIFYYIDLKKIISIYPKLKKLPNTLKLLLENSIRNTDKSFHSQIIDSFINKNHEFDIKLIPDRLLLEDLDGIPILCDFASMRDFLKNNNLNETKLTPKIFIDLIVDHSLEVESVSTKYSCNNNLKNEISSNYERYKFLKWASKTFENLNIVPPGFGVGNQINLEYLTTIVCIKEINDKKYIVPEFIAGTDSHITMANAMGVNTINISSIDALALMLGEGISIQIPKVLGVRISGELDDFVNDYDLVMNLTNFLKEKKSSCKFIEFYGEGIKKLSLESRATISNMANEFNADIAYFSVDKQTINYAQKTRDVDVHFIKEYYELQDLINDENENLEYDEILDFDLNLVKSCIVGPKDPYSKVLLDKVASKLESFKRGNILRDNDIVLASINSCLSTANPFLMIQAALLAKNAIENGLDINPNIKASFTPGSKTVEKYLRQLNLLKYFEKLGFNISGYGCGVCYGNSGSLYPTIESEIENYKLNVSSVSSGNRNFSNTLHPLIKSNWLMSPALVIAYSLKGTVNFNIKADVISKDIYLKDIWPTNEQVLEYVQLINFKHFSTSYYSLFTGDSHWLEINEVNDTTYSWNDKSTTIQPFWEIYENQYYDKINFNNGRIVSVLKDNILCENIISFSIPKKDSLTFQYFNELGFHIDNFKNIERMKSNKFLLKKRLFDNENIQNILCSKVGAYSKEIESNNDINFTDCVEIYKKSNVPIILFAGKNFGSLKNSDAVAKVFKLIGVNVLIFESIDEDFRKNLVKMGILPLKLENDSISSLSLTGVEFVNIFAEDLSVNKLIEIEIIQSGIVNKVKVRILFKTINEIIYYKNGGFLSYLLKNVV
;
A
#
# COMPACT_ATOMS: atom_id res chain seq x y z
N MET A 1 12.81 31.05 -5.54
CA MET A 1 13.70 30.10 -6.22
C MET A 1 15.07 30.71 -6.52
N GLU A 2 15.18 31.81 -7.25
CA GLU A 2 16.47 32.40 -7.70
C GLU A 2 17.49 32.73 -6.60
N GLU A 3 17.04 32.98 -5.37
CA GLU A 3 17.92 33.29 -4.22
C GLU A 3 18.80 32.11 -3.82
N PHE A 4 18.26 30.88 -3.90
CA PHE A 4 18.95 29.64 -3.55
C PHE A 4 19.34 28.80 -4.78
N GLU A 5 19.11 29.33 -5.97
CA GLU A 5 19.45 28.66 -7.24
C GLU A 5 20.97 28.72 -7.49
N ASN A 6 21.51 27.64 -8.02
CA ASN A 6 22.87 27.56 -8.52
C ASN A 6 22.89 26.78 -9.86
N LYS A 7 24.04 26.73 -10.52
CA LYS A 7 24.22 26.09 -11.82
C LYS A 7 25.24 24.95 -11.73
N LEU A 8 24.93 23.87 -12.42
CA LEU A 8 25.83 22.75 -12.65
C LEU A 8 26.02 22.58 -14.14
N ILE A 9 27.25 22.41 -14.59
CA ILE A 9 27.60 22.22 -16.01
C ILE A 9 28.12 20.80 -16.16
N ILE A 10 27.37 19.97 -16.92
CA ILE A 10 27.74 18.59 -17.23
C ILE A 10 27.72 18.43 -18.76
N ASP A 11 28.79 17.93 -19.31
CA ASP A 11 28.97 17.73 -20.78
C ASP A 11 28.57 18.95 -21.63
N GLY A 12 28.87 20.17 -21.13
CA GLY A 12 28.54 21.44 -21.80
C GLY A 12 27.06 21.87 -21.65
N ASN A 13 26.20 21.08 -21.02
CA ASN A 13 24.83 21.46 -20.73
C ASN A 13 24.73 22.17 -19.38
N ILE A 14 23.91 23.21 -19.31
CA ILE A 14 23.65 23.95 -18.07
C ILE A 14 22.39 23.42 -17.40
N PHE A 15 22.55 23.01 -16.17
CA PHE A 15 21.46 22.61 -15.30
C PHE A 15 21.39 23.54 -14.08
N TYR A 16 20.19 23.75 -13.58
CA TYR A 16 19.93 24.51 -12.36
C TYR A 16 19.59 23.56 -11.22
N TYR A 17 19.83 23.97 -9.99
CA TYR A 17 19.44 23.23 -8.79
C TYR A 17 19.26 24.16 -7.61
N ILE A 18 18.50 23.75 -6.61
CA ILE A 18 18.41 24.43 -5.32
C ILE A 18 19.62 24.02 -4.49
N ASP A 19 20.48 24.97 -4.16
CA ASP A 19 21.74 24.75 -3.47
C ASP A 19 21.55 24.70 -1.95
N LEU A 20 21.49 23.48 -1.41
CA LEU A 20 21.36 23.24 0.04
C LEU A 20 22.58 23.75 0.81
N LYS A 21 23.81 23.66 0.24
CA LYS A 21 25.00 24.23 0.89
C LYS A 21 24.90 25.75 1.06
N LYS A 22 24.37 26.44 0.05
CA LYS A 22 24.12 27.87 0.10
C LYS A 22 23.07 28.19 1.19
N ILE A 23 21.98 27.46 1.27
CA ILE A 23 20.96 27.60 2.33
C ILE A 23 21.60 27.36 3.69
N ILE A 24 22.38 26.29 3.85
CA ILE A 24 23.07 25.94 5.12
C ILE A 24 24.11 27.01 5.49
N SER A 25 24.79 27.64 4.53
CA SER A 25 25.75 28.70 4.82
C SER A 25 25.09 29.93 5.46
N ILE A 26 23.85 30.22 5.08
CA ILE A 26 23.04 31.32 5.64
C ILE A 26 22.39 30.90 6.96
N TYR A 27 21.97 29.65 7.04
CA TYR A 27 21.26 29.06 8.20
C TYR A 27 21.99 27.82 8.75
N PRO A 28 23.12 28.01 9.50
CA PRO A 28 24.01 26.89 9.87
C PRO A 28 23.36 25.76 10.69
N LYS A 29 22.27 26.03 11.38
CA LYS A 29 21.53 25.03 12.15
C LYS A 29 20.98 23.89 11.26
N LEU A 30 20.69 24.19 9.99
CA LEU A 30 20.19 23.20 9.02
C LEU A 30 21.21 22.11 8.70
N LYS A 31 22.52 22.34 8.94
CA LYS A 31 23.57 21.34 8.68
C LYS A 31 23.31 20.01 9.41
N LYS A 32 22.72 20.09 10.59
CA LYS A 32 22.45 18.92 11.46
C LYS A 32 21.11 18.22 11.18
N LEU A 33 20.30 18.73 10.25
CA LEU A 33 19.05 18.08 9.87
C LEU A 33 19.32 16.69 9.28
N PRO A 34 18.45 15.71 9.57
CA PRO A 34 18.39 14.44 8.86
C PRO A 34 18.33 14.64 7.33
N ASN A 35 18.89 13.71 6.57
CA ASN A 35 18.96 13.86 5.11
C ASN A 35 17.56 13.81 4.46
N THR A 36 16.63 13.02 4.98
CA THR A 36 15.22 13.04 4.55
C THR A 36 14.60 14.43 4.68
N LEU A 37 14.89 15.16 5.77
CA LEU A 37 14.40 16.52 5.98
C LEU A 37 15.12 17.54 5.08
N LYS A 38 16.40 17.36 4.76
CA LYS A 38 17.09 18.22 3.80
C LYS A 38 16.49 18.09 2.40
N LEU A 39 16.19 16.85 1.97
CA LEU A 39 15.52 16.58 0.71
C LEU A 39 14.08 17.15 0.69
N LEU A 40 13.38 17.06 1.79
CA LEU A 40 12.04 17.62 1.95
C LEU A 40 12.07 19.17 1.92
N LEU A 41 13.09 19.78 2.54
CA LEU A 41 13.32 21.23 2.49
C LEU A 41 13.59 21.69 1.05
N GLU A 42 14.44 20.96 0.30
CA GLU A 42 14.69 21.24 -1.12
C GLU A 42 13.38 21.25 -1.92
N ASN A 43 12.57 20.19 -1.78
CA ASN A 43 11.30 20.08 -2.45
C ASN A 43 10.35 21.24 -2.10
N SER A 44 10.27 21.60 -0.82
CA SER A 44 9.42 22.69 -0.34
C SER A 44 9.85 24.05 -0.88
N ILE A 45 11.16 24.36 -0.88
CA ILE A 45 11.70 25.62 -1.42
C ILE A 45 11.49 25.71 -2.93
N ARG A 46 11.68 24.62 -3.65
CA ARG A 46 11.51 24.54 -5.10
C ARG A 46 10.06 24.75 -5.54
N ASN A 47 9.11 24.34 -4.74
CA ASN A 47 7.68 24.29 -5.10
C ASN A 47 6.81 25.35 -4.42
N THR A 48 7.41 26.35 -3.75
CA THR A 48 6.67 27.43 -3.09
C THR A 48 7.20 28.81 -3.50
N ASP A 49 6.35 29.82 -3.35
CA ASP A 49 6.74 31.20 -3.62
C ASP A 49 7.80 31.69 -2.64
N LYS A 50 8.69 32.57 -3.13
CA LYS A 50 9.79 33.17 -2.35
C LYS A 50 9.33 33.80 -1.03
N SER A 51 8.12 34.37 -0.99
CA SER A 51 7.54 34.99 0.22
C SER A 51 7.39 34.02 1.41
N PHE A 52 7.30 32.71 1.15
CA PHE A 52 7.16 31.68 2.18
C PHE A 52 8.48 31.00 2.57
N HIS A 53 9.58 31.21 1.84
CA HIS A 53 10.84 30.50 2.06
C HIS A 53 11.40 30.71 3.47
N SER A 54 11.39 31.96 4.00
CA SER A 54 11.85 32.24 5.35
C SER A 54 11.03 31.48 6.41
N GLN A 55 9.71 31.47 6.27
CA GLN A 55 8.82 30.76 7.19
C GLN A 55 9.04 29.23 7.15
N ILE A 56 9.23 28.68 5.96
CA ILE A 56 9.55 27.26 5.79
C ILE A 56 10.87 26.93 6.47
N ILE A 57 11.94 27.68 6.15
CA ILE A 57 13.27 27.47 6.73
C ILE A 57 13.24 27.57 8.26
N ASP A 58 12.58 28.60 8.81
CA ASP A 58 12.43 28.77 10.25
C ASP A 58 11.69 27.62 10.91
N SER A 59 10.69 27.05 10.22
CA SER A 59 9.94 25.90 10.73
C SER A 59 10.78 24.62 10.78
N PHE A 60 11.67 24.40 9.80
CA PHE A 60 12.64 23.30 9.86
C PHE A 60 13.70 23.49 10.95
N ILE A 61 14.22 24.72 11.10
CA ILE A 61 15.20 25.05 12.14
C ILE A 61 14.64 24.82 13.55
N ASN A 62 13.38 25.20 13.77
CA ASN A 62 12.73 25.11 15.06
C ASN A 62 12.02 23.77 15.30
N LYS A 63 12.15 22.81 14.36
CA LYS A 63 11.47 21.52 14.41
C LYS A 63 9.97 21.65 14.69
N ASN A 64 9.31 22.59 13.97
CA ASN A 64 7.89 22.84 14.16
C ASN A 64 7.08 21.75 13.43
N HIS A 65 6.83 20.63 14.11
CA HIS A 65 6.12 19.46 13.59
C HIS A 65 4.61 19.71 13.36
N GLU A 66 4.09 20.87 13.74
CA GLU A 66 2.71 21.27 13.44
C GLU A 66 2.61 22.13 12.18
N PHE A 67 3.76 22.52 11.59
CA PHE A 67 3.80 23.34 10.40
C PHE A 67 3.57 22.48 9.14
N ASP A 68 2.56 22.87 8.37
CA ASP A 68 2.23 22.20 7.09
C ASP A 68 3.12 22.73 5.96
N ILE A 69 3.72 21.83 5.23
CA ILE A 69 4.49 22.10 4.01
C ILE A 69 3.81 21.47 2.81
N LYS A 70 3.97 22.10 1.66
CA LYS A 70 3.51 21.56 0.37
C LYS A 70 4.58 20.62 -0.20
N LEU A 71 4.22 19.35 -0.40
CA LEU A 71 5.06 18.36 -1.06
C LEU A 71 4.53 18.11 -2.48
N ILE A 72 5.40 18.25 -3.48
CA ILE A 72 5.11 17.87 -4.86
C ILE A 72 6.11 16.79 -5.28
N PRO A 73 5.70 15.53 -5.30
CA PRO A 73 6.52 14.45 -5.80
C PRO A 73 6.87 14.63 -7.28
N ASP A 74 7.91 13.94 -7.71
CA ASP A 74 8.37 14.01 -9.10
C ASP A 74 7.66 12.97 -9.97
N ARG A 75 7.21 11.87 -9.33
CA ARG A 75 6.51 10.77 -9.99
C ARG A 75 5.48 10.14 -9.05
N LEU A 76 4.40 9.62 -9.65
CA LEU A 76 3.36 8.84 -8.98
C LEU A 76 3.47 7.38 -9.43
N LEU A 77 3.66 6.46 -8.49
CA LEU A 77 3.69 5.03 -8.74
C LEU A 77 2.41 4.38 -8.22
N LEU A 78 1.68 3.75 -9.13
CA LEU A 78 0.41 3.09 -8.82
C LEU A 78 0.52 1.59 -9.10
N GLU A 79 -0.17 0.79 -8.31
CA GLU A 79 -0.46 -0.61 -8.62
C GLU A 79 -1.91 -0.76 -9.10
N ASP A 80 -2.27 -1.91 -9.71
CA ASP A 80 -3.56 -2.01 -10.42
C ASP A 80 -4.80 -2.07 -9.51
N LEU A 81 -4.70 -2.53 -8.25
CA LEU A 81 -5.87 -2.60 -7.35
C LEU A 81 -6.35 -1.21 -6.88
N ASP A 82 -5.42 -0.28 -6.61
CA ASP A 82 -5.76 1.07 -6.22
C ASP A 82 -5.64 2.05 -7.39
N GLY A 83 -4.74 1.82 -8.35
CA GLY A 83 -4.51 2.67 -9.50
C GLY A 83 -5.67 2.68 -10.51
N ILE A 84 -6.29 1.54 -10.79
CA ILE A 84 -7.46 1.50 -11.68
C ILE A 84 -8.64 2.29 -11.07
N PRO A 85 -9.02 2.15 -9.79
CA PRO A 85 -9.99 3.02 -9.15
C PRO A 85 -9.67 4.52 -9.26
N ILE A 86 -8.40 4.91 -9.03
CA ILE A 86 -7.96 6.31 -9.15
C ILE A 86 -8.13 6.80 -10.59
N LEU A 87 -7.73 6.02 -11.59
CA LEU A 87 -7.92 6.37 -12.99
C LEU A 87 -9.40 6.42 -13.38
N CYS A 88 -10.26 5.53 -12.83
CA CYS A 88 -11.72 5.60 -13.03
C CYS A 88 -12.30 6.91 -12.47
N ASP A 89 -11.84 7.35 -11.31
CA ASP A 89 -12.25 8.64 -10.75
C ASP A 89 -11.81 9.80 -11.63
N PHE A 90 -10.56 9.78 -12.10
CA PHE A 90 -10.02 10.80 -13.00
C PHE A 90 -10.76 10.83 -14.35
N ALA A 91 -11.09 9.66 -14.90
CA ALA A 91 -11.94 9.56 -16.10
C ALA A 91 -13.37 10.09 -15.83
N SER A 92 -13.93 9.79 -14.66
CA SER A 92 -15.26 10.34 -14.25
C SER A 92 -15.27 11.86 -14.14
N MET A 93 -14.14 12.48 -13.79
CA MET A 93 -14.00 13.94 -13.82
C MET A 93 -14.11 14.49 -15.25
N ARG A 94 -13.58 13.78 -16.25
CA ARG A 94 -13.78 14.16 -17.67
C ARG A 94 -15.25 14.12 -18.06
N ASP A 95 -15.96 13.05 -17.66
CA ASP A 95 -17.40 12.96 -17.90
C ASP A 95 -18.16 14.10 -17.23
N PHE A 96 -17.80 14.42 -15.97
CA PHE A 96 -18.39 15.55 -15.26
C PHE A 96 -18.19 16.88 -16.00
N LEU A 97 -16.97 17.15 -16.50
CA LEU A 97 -16.68 18.35 -17.28
C LEU A 97 -17.49 18.39 -18.58
N LYS A 98 -17.51 17.31 -19.35
CA LYS A 98 -18.27 17.19 -20.61
C LYS A 98 -19.77 17.40 -20.38
N ASN A 99 -20.32 16.76 -19.33
CA ASN A 99 -21.75 16.91 -18.98
C ASN A 99 -22.15 18.33 -18.54
N ASN A 100 -21.15 19.11 -18.09
CA ASN A 100 -21.34 20.54 -17.76
C ASN A 100 -20.91 21.48 -18.89
N ASN A 101 -20.76 21.01 -20.14
CA ASN A 101 -20.30 21.74 -21.31
C ASN A 101 -18.94 22.44 -21.16
N LEU A 102 -18.02 21.80 -20.40
CA LEU A 102 -16.66 22.27 -20.21
C LEU A 102 -15.69 21.38 -21.03
N ASN A 103 -14.49 21.89 -21.31
CA ASN A 103 -13.53 21.16 -22.14
C ASN A 103 -12.81 20.05 -21.35
N GLU A 104 -13.28 18.83 -21.50
CA GLU A 104 -12.74 17.64 -20.83
C GLU A 104 -11.30 17.29 -21.25
N THR A 105 -10.88 17.69 -22.45
CA THR A 105 -9.52 17.37 -22.94
C THR A 105 -8.42 18.14 -22.21
N LYS A 106 -8.76 19.25 -21.55
CA LYS A 106 -7.80 19.98 -20.68
C LYS A 106 -7.42 19.18 -19.43
N LEU A 107 -8.24 18.20 -19.05
CA LEU A 107 -7.96 17.36 -17.89
C LEU A 107 -7.02 16.24 -18.29
N THR A 108 -5.73 16.46 -18.07
CA THR A 108 -4.64 15.47 -18.20
C THR A 108 -3.82 15.46 -16.92
N PRO A 109 -3.25 14.32 -16.53
CA PRO A 109 -2.38 14.27 -15.34
C PRO A 109 -1.24 15.28 -15.42
N LYS A 110 -1.06 16.05 -14.35
CA LYS A 110 0.01 17.06 -14.24
C LYS A 110 1.31 16.49 -13.66
N ILE A 111 1.26 15.24 -13.17
CA ILE A 111 2.40 14.48 -12.67
C ILE A 111 2.61 13.26 -13.57
N PHE A 112 3.85 12.81 -13.69
CA PHE A 112 4.20 11.58 -14.39
C PHE A 112 3.76 10.36 -13.59
N ILE A 113 3.09 9.41 -14.23
CA ILE A 113 2.48 8.23 -13.58
C ILE A 113 3.02 6.96 -14.23
N ASP A 114 3.54 6.05 -13.40
CA ASP A 114 3.76 4.66 -13.78
C ASP A 114 2.73 3.79 -13.03
N LEU A 115 1.86 3.09 -13.76
CA LEU A 115 0.93 2.11 -13.21
C LEU A 115 1.39 0.70 -13.58
N ILE A 116 1.60 -0.13 -12.56
CA ILE A 116 2.04 -1.52 -12.74
C ILE A 116 0.88 -2.47 -12.46
N VAL A 117 0.64 -3.41 -13.39
CA VAL A 117 -0.35 -4.47 -13.22
C VAL A 117 0.33 -5.66 -12.58
N ASP A 118 0.15 -5.83 -11.27
CA ASP A 118 0.87 -6.84 -10.49
C ASP A 118 0.03 -7.59 -9.43
N HIS A 119 -1.16 -7.12 -9.09
CA HIS A 119 -2.02 -7.73 -8.08
C HIS A 119 -3.21 -8.52 -8.65
N SER A 120 -3.34 -8.62 -9.96
CA SER A 120 -4.42 -9.34 -10.63
C SER A 120 -4.07 -10.78 -11.01
N LEU A 121 -2.85 -11.24 -10.73
CA LEU A 121 -2.41 -12.62 -10.94
C LEU A 121 -3.17 -13.58 -10.02
N GLU A 122 -3.70 -14.69 -10.57
CA GLU A 122 -4.24 -15.82 -9.82
C GLU A 122 -3.43 -17.09 -10.13
N VAL A 123 -2.89 -17.70 -9.06
CA VAL A 123 -2.03 -18.90 -9.18
C VAL A 123 -2.90 -20.16 -9.10
N GLU A 124 -3.63 -20.47 -10.17
CA GLU A 124 -4.40 -21.71 -10.28
C GLU A 124 -3.55 -22.87 -10.82
N SER A 125 -2.78 -22.60 -11.87
CA SER A 125 -1.88 -23.60 -12.47
C SER A 125 -0.50 -23.53 -11.82
N VAL A 126 -0.02 -24.66 -11.29
CA VAL A 126 1.28 -24.78 -10.60
C VAL A 126 2.05 -26.02 -11.06
N SER A 127 3.31 -26.12 -10.68
CA SER A 127 4.17 -27.33 -10.82
C SER A 127 4.34 -27.83 -12.26
N THR A 128 4.12 -27.00 -13.26
CA THR A 128 4.34 -27.31 -14.68
C THR A 128 5.02 -26.16 -15.42
N LYS A 129 5.71 -26.47 -16.51
CA LYS A 129 6.31 -25.45 -17.40
C LYS A 129 5.30 -24.53 -18.10
N TYR A 130 4.02 -24.89 -18.07
CA TYR A 130 2.94 -24.12 -18.69
C TYR A 130 2.22 -23.21 -17.68
N SER A 131 2.51 -23.34 -16.40
CA SER A 131 1.79 -22.66 -15.31
C SER A 131 1.74 -21.15 -15.50
N CYS A 132 2.86 -20.51 -15.80
CA CYS A 132 2.94 -19.06 -16.01
C CYS A 132 2.01 -18.61 -17.16
N ASN A 133 2.07 -19.28 -18.31
CA ASN A 133 1.23 -18.92 -19.47
C ASN A 133 -0.26 -19.16 -19.22
N ASN A 134 -0.61 -20.26 -18.55
CA ASN A 134 -2.00 -20.56 -18.20
C ASN A 134 -2.57 -19.50 -17.25
N ASN A 135 -1.82 -19.16 -16.21
CA ASN A 135 -2.24 -18.15 -15.23
C ASN A 135 -2.35 -16.76 -15.87
N LEU A 136 -1.42 -16.38 -16.75
CA LEU A 136 -1.49 -15.10 -17.47
C LEU A 136 -2.72 -15.01 -18.39
N LYS A 137 -3.05 -16.09 -19.10
CA LYS A 137 -4.28 -16.15 -19.91
C LYS A 137 -5.54 -15.98 -19.04
N ASN A 138 -5.58 -16.66 -17.91
CA ASN A 138 -6.70 -16.55 -16.98
C ASN A 138 -6.80 -15.13 -16.42
N GLU A 139 -5.67 -14.53 -16.05
CA GLU A 139 -5.59 -13.14 -15.56
C GLU A 139 -6.17 -12.15 -16.57
N ILE A 140 -5.71 -12.22 -17.82
CA ILE A 140 -6.18 -11.31 -18.88
C ILE A 140 -7.67 -11.53 -19.18
N SER A 141 -8.14 -12.77 -19.24
CA SER A 141 -9.56 -13.04 -19.48
C SER A 141 -10.47 -12.56 -18.35
N SER A 142 -10.07 -12.78 -17.10
CA SER A 142 -10.82 -12.37 -15.90
C SER A 142 -10.83 -10.85 -15.68
N ASN A 143 -9.83 -10.15 -16.21
CA ASN A 143 -9.67 -8.72 -16.06
C ASN A 143 -9.84 -7.94 -17.38
N TYR A 144 -10.40 -8.53 -18.40
CA TYR A 144 -10.46 -7.96 -19.74
C TYR A 144 -11.04 -6.54 -19.76
N GLU A 145 -12.11 -6.28 -19.03
CA GLU A 145 -12.74 -4.96 -18.95
C GLU A 145 -11.82 -3.91 -18.29
N ARG A 146 -11.17 -4.29 -17.18
CA ARG A 146 -10.20 -3.44 -16.48
C ARG A 146 -9.00 -3.11 -17.37
N TYR A 147 -8.49 -4.09 -18.10
CA TYR A 147 -7.34 -3.90 -18.99
C TYR A 147 -7.69 -3.13 -20.27
N LYS A 148 -8.91 -3.27 -20.78
CA LYS A 148 -9.43 -2.43 -21.86
C LYS A 148 -9.49 -0.96 -21.43
N PHE A 149 -9.92 -0.70 -20.20
CA PHE A 149 -9.91 0.64 -19.61
C PHE A 149 -8.47 1.20 -19.49
N LEU A 150 -7.51 0.41 -19.00
CA LEU A 150 -6.11 0.80 -18.94
C LEU A 150 -5.52 1.14 -20.32
N LYS A 151 -5.86 0.36 -21.35
CA LYS A 151 -5.47 0.63 -22.75
C LYS A 151 -6.00 1.98 -23.23
N TRP A 152 -7.26 2.29 -22.96
CA TRP A 152 -7.84 3.60 -23.24
C TRP A 152 -7.12 4.71 -22.48
N ALA A 153 -6.90 4.53 -21.18
CA ALA A 153 -6.27 5.52 -20.32
C ALA A 153 -4.84 5.86 -20.78
N SER A 154 -4.03 4.84 -21.14
CA SER A 154 -2.64 5.03 -21.61
C SER A 154 -2.53 5.81 -22.93
N LYS A 155 -3.58 5.81 -23.75
CA LYS A 155 -3.65 6.59 -24.99
C LYS A 155 -4.21 7.98 -24.80
N THR A 156 -5.09 8.11 -23.83
CA THR A 156 -5.82 9.35 -23.56
C THR A 156 -5.05 10.32 -22.68
N PHE A 157 -4.19 9.80 -21.81
CA PHE A 157 -3.41 10.56 -20.83
C PHE A 157 -1.91 10.51 -21.16
N GLU A 158 -1.32 11.65 -21.54
CA GLU A 158 0.07 11.75 -22.02
C GLU A 158 1.11 11.37 -20.96
N ASN A 159 0.87 11.70 -19.69
CA ASN A 159 1.80 11.46 -18.59
C ASN A 159 1.54 10.11 -17.87
N LEU A 160 0.96 9.14 -18.56
CA LEU A 160 0.61 7.83 -17.98
C LEU A 160 1.31 6.70 -18.74
N ASN A 161 2.21 6.01 -18.06
CA ASN A 161 2.75 4.74 -18.50
C ASN A 161 2.04 3.58 -17.81
N ILE A 162 1.83 2.49 -18.53
CA ILE A 162 1.29 1.25 -17.98
C ILE A 162 2.28 0.13 -18.21
N VAL A 163 2.67 -0.54 -17.11
CA VAL A 163 3.37 -1.82 -17.17
C VAL A 163 2.32 -2.92 -17.19
N PRO A 164 2.19 -3.63 -18.31
CA PRO A 164 1.20 -4.69 -18.46
C PRO A 164 1.41 -5.88 -17.51
N PRO A 165 0.42 -6.79 -17.36
CA PRO A 165 0.59 -8.00 -16.56
C PRO A 165 1.74 -8.88 -17.06
N GLY A 166 2.33 -9.67 -16.15
CA GLY A 166 3.39 -10.62 -16.49
C GLY A 166 4.80 -10.04 -16.55
N PHE A 167 5.07 -8.85 -15.98
CA PHE A 167 6.43 -8.29 -15.87
C PHE A 167 7.02 -8.40 -14.46
N GLY A 168 6.23 -8.32 -13.42
CA GLY A 168 6.69 -8.37 -12.03
C GLY A 168 5.83 -7.52 -11.11
N VAL A 169 6.39 -7.16 -9.95
CA VAL A 169 5.75 -6.30 -8.95
C VAL A 169 6.33 -4.89 -8.96
N GLY A 170 5.47 -3.91 -8.67
CA GLY A 170 5.79 -2.50 -8.75
C GLY A 170 7.02 -2.09 -7.94
N ASN A 171 7.14 -2.56 -6.71
CA ASN A 171 8.28 -2.24 -5.84
C ASN A 171 9.63 -2.73 -6.39
N GLN A 172 9.69 -3.96 -6.93
CA GLN A 172 10.92 -4.50 -7.50
C GLN A 172 11.25 -3.87 -8.86
N ILE A 173 10.27 -3.69 -9.75
CA ILE A 173 10.46 -3.00 -11.04
C ILE A 173 10.91 -1.56 -10.80
N ASN A 174 10.34 -0.88 -9.83
CA ASN A 174 10.75 0.47 -9.44
C ASN A 174 12.20 0.50 -8.94
N LEU A 175 12.57 -0.39 -8.02
CA LEU A 175 13.92 -0.50 -7.49
C LEU A 175 14.95 -0.81 -8.59
N GLU A 176 14.65 -1.76 -9.49
CA GLU A 176 15.60 -2.25 -10.50
C GLU A 176 15.68 -1.35 -11.73
N TYR A 177 14.62 -0.61 -12.09
CA TYR A 177 14.55 0.06 -13.38
C TYR A 177 13.97 1.47 -13.36
N LEU A 178 12.80 1.71 -12.72
CA LEU A 178 12.08 2.98 -12.89
C LEU A 178 12.65 4.13 -12.06
N THR A 179 13.20 3.87 -10.88
CA THR A 179 13.81 4.91 -10.01
C THR A 179 15.07 5.49 -10.65
N THR A 180 15.14 6.82 -10.77
CA THR A 180 16.25 7.53 -11.38
C THR A 180 17.24 8.12 -10.38
N ILE A 181 16.87 8.20 -9.10
CA ILE A 181 17.61 8.82 -7.98
C ILE A 181 17.67 10.34 -8.12
N VAL A 182 18.02 10.83 -9.30
CA VAL A 182 18.05 12.25 -9.68
C VAL A 182 17.30 12.36 -11.00
N CYS A 183 16.43 13.34 -11.13
CA CYS A 183 15.69 13.58 -12.35
C CYS A 183 15.87 15.02 -12.86
N ILE A 184 15.60 15.22 -14.14
CA ILE A 184 15.65 16.52 -14.79
C ILE A 184 14.21 17.00 -14.98
N LYS A 185 13.93 18.20 -14.46
CA LYS A 185 12.64 18.89 -14.63
C LYS A 185 12.81 20.19 -15.38
N GLU A 186 11.89 20.47 -16.28
CA GLU A 186 11.79 21.78 -16.92
C GLU A 186 10.85 22.67 -16.11
N ILE A 187 11.38 23.76 -15.56
CA ILE A 187 10.64 24.74 -14.75
C ILE A 187 10.98 26.13 -15.31
N ASN A 188 9.98 26.86 -15.83
CA ASN A 188 10.16 28.20 -16.41
C ASN A 188 11.29 28.23 -17.46
N ASP A 189 11.26 27.33 -18.45
CA ASP A 189 12.24 27.18 -19.53
C ASP A 189 13.69 26.89 -19.08
N LYS A 190 13.90 26.51 -17.83
CA LYS A 190 15.17 26.07 -17.27
C LYS A 190 15.13 24.59 -16.91
N LYS A 191 16.21 23.87 -17.20
CA LYS A 191 16.37 22.46 -16.79
C LYS A 191 16.95 22.38 -15.39
N TYR A 192 16.13 21.88 -14.45
CA TYR A 192 16.55 21.65 -13.06
C TYR A 192 16.93 20.20 -12.84
N ILE A 193 18.03 19.99 -12.11
CA ILE A 193 18.36 18.72 -11.49
C ILE A 193 17.72 18.70 -10.11
N VAL A 194 16.97 17.67 -9.83
CA VAL A 194 16.29 17.50 -8.55
C VAL A 194 16.45 16.08 -8.01
N PRO A 195 16.57 15.88 -6.70
CA PRO A 195 16.50 14.56 -6.12
C PRO A 195 15.10 14.00 -6.38
N GLU A 196 15.01 12.76 -6.85
CA GLU A 196 13.72 12.16 -7.13
C GLU A 196 12.91 11.97 -5.83
N PHE A 197 11.66 12.37 -5.84
CA PHE A 197 10.68 12.11 -4.79
C PHE A 197 9.49 11.37 -5.39
N ILE A 198 9.16 10.17 -4.87
CA ILE A 198 8.11 9.31 -5.42
C ILE A 198 6.96 9.23 -4.42
N ALA A 199 5.72 9.40 -4.88
CA ALA A 199 4.51 9.07 -4.14
C ALA A 199 3.81 7.87 -4.77
N GLY A 200 3.07 7.11 -3.98
CA GLY A 200 2.25 6.01 -4.50
C GLY A 200 1.29 5.44 -3.47
N THR A 201 0.43 4.56 -3.93
CA THR A 201 -0.63 3.99 -3.09
C THR A 201 -0.30 2.60 -2.54
N ASP A 202 0.71 1.93 -3.10
CA ASP A 202 1.18 0.64 -2.57
C ASP A 202 2.09 0.84 -1.34
N SER A 203 1.84 0.06 -0.32
CA SER A 203 2.62 0.04 0.91
C SER A 203 4.09 -0.36 0.73
N HIS A 204 4.44 -1.04 -0.37
CA HIS A 204 5.80 -1.50 -0.69
C HIS A 204 6.62 -0.50 -1.51
N ILE A 205 6.05 0.66 -1.86
CA ILE A 205 6.75 1.72 -2.62
C ILE A 205 8.04 2.16 -1.92
N THR A 206 8.07 2.06 -0.60
CA THR A 206 9.19 2.44 0.25
C THR A 206 10.47 1.65 0.00
N MET A 207 10.43 0.56 -0.78
CA MET A 207 11.62 -0.21 -1.15
C MET A 207 12.71 0.68 -1.80
N ALA A 208 12.35 1.70 -2.58
CA ALA A 208 13.28 2.61 -3.22
C ALA A 208 13.96 3.59 -2.25
N ASN A 209 13.50 3.71 -0.99
CA ASN A 209 14.21 4.49 0.04
C ASN A 209 15.64 3.95 0.28
N ALA A 210 15.88 2.69 -0.01
CA ALA A 210 17.23 2.09 0.02
C ALA A 210 18.23 2.76 -0.93
N MET A 211 17.73 3.44 -1.97
CA MET A 211 18.54 4.13 -2.96
C MET A 211 18.78 5.62 -2.65
N GLY A 212 18.38 6.09 -1.48
CA GLY A 212 18.44 7.50 -1.12
C GLY A 212 17.35 8.36 -1.75
N VAL A 213 16.26 7.72 -2.18
CA VAL A 213 15.08 8.39 -2.76
C VAL A 213 13.97 8.44 -1.72
N ASN A 214 13.41 9.61 -1.47
CA ASN A 214 12.24 9.71 -0.62
C ASN A 214 11.02 9.15 -1.36
N THR A 215 10.49 8.02 -0.88
CA THR A 215 9.25 7.44 -1.40
C THR A 215 8.22 7.35 -0.27
N ILE A 216 7.02 7.83 -0.52
CA ILE A 216 5.96 7.95 0.49
C ILE A 216 4.66 7.31 0.01
N ASN A 217 3.99 6.59 0.93
CA ASN A 217 2.66 6.08 0.69
C ASN A 217 1.62 7.19 0.89
N ILE A 218 0.66 7.32 -0.04
CA ILE A 218 -0.38 8.35 -0.03
C ILE A 218 -1.77 7.76 -0.25
N SER A 219 -2.80 8.53 0.12
CA SER A 219 -4.19 8.15 -0.14
C SER A 219 -4.56 8.29 -1.63
N SER A 220 -5.61 7.59 -2.08
CA SER A 220 -6.13 7.73 -3.45
C SER A 220 -6.62 9.16 -3.73
N ILE A 221 -7.11 9.89 -2.73
CA ILE A 221 -7.52 11.29 -2.86
C ILE A 221 -6.30 12.20 -3.08
N ASP A 222 -5.18 11.94 -2.40
CA ASP A 222 -3.94 12.70 -2.61
C ASP A 222 -3.32 12.38 -3.98
N ALA A 223 -3.40 11.13 -4.44
CA ALA A 223 -2.99 10.76 -5.79
C ALA A 223 -3.80 11.53 -6.85
N LEU A 224 -5.13 11.62 -6.71
CA LEU A 224 -5.97 12.44 -7.59
C LEU A 224 -5.61 13.93 -7.53
N ALA A 225 -5.28 14.46 -6.35
CA ALA A 225 -4.83 15.83 -6.20
C ALA A 225 -3.53 16.11 -6.98
N LEU A 226 -2.56 15.21 -6.87
CA LEU A 226 -1.31 15.28 -7.64
C LEU A 226 -1.56 15.20 -9.15
N MET A 227 -2.48 14.36 -9.60
CA MET A 227 -2.89 14.26 -11.00
C MET A 227 -3.52 15.57 -11.49
N LEU A 228 -4.22 16.30 -10.63
CA LEU A 228 -4.79 17.61 -10.92
C LEU A 228 -3.78 18.77 -10.81
N GLY A 229 -2.52 18.49 -10.39
CA GLY A 229 -1.45 19.47 -10.26
C GLY A 229 -1.37 20.15 -8.90
N GLU A 230 -2.14 19.67 -7.92
CA GLU A 230 -2.02 20.16 -6.54
C GLU A 230 -1.04 19.32 -5.75
N GLY A 231 -0.21 19.95 -4.92
CA GLY A 231 0.66 19.25 -3.98
C GLY A 231 -0.11 18.70 -2.79
N ILE A 232 0.45 17.72 -2.13
CA ILE A 232 -0.07 17.21 -0.87
C ILE A 232 0.45 18.03 0.30
N SER A 233 -0.39 18.25 1.30
CA SER A 233 0.00 18.92 2.54
C SER A 233 0.45 17.89 3.56
N ILE A 234 1.72 18.00 4.01
CA ILE A 234 2.27 17.17 5.07
C ILE A 234 2.85 18.04 6.18
N GLN A 235 2.76 17.59 7.41
CA GLN A 235 3.46 18.22 8.54
C GLN A 235 4.94 17.85 8.48
N ILE A 236 5.83 18.74 8.97
CA ILE A 236 7.26 18.40 9.10
C ILE A 236 7.39 17.18 10.01
N PRO A 237 7.84 16.01 9.49
CA PRO A 237 7.83 14.77 10.25
C PRO A 237 8.93 14.74 11.31
N LYS A 238 8.68 13.98 12.37
CA LYS A 238 9.73 13.56 13.31
C LYS A 238 10.55 12.44 12.68
N VAL A 239 11.86 12.46 12.91
CA VAL A 239 12.79 11.47 12.34
C VAL A 239 13.43 10.65 13.45
N LEU A 240 13.32 9.33 13.33
CA LEU A 240 14.04 8.35 14.14
C LEU A 240 15.36 7.98 13.45
N GLY A 241 16.48 8.18 14.12
CA GLY A 241 17.77 7.64 13.71
C GLY A 241 17.97 6.24 14.25
N VAL A 242 18.17 5.25 13.37
CA VAL A 242 18.50 3.87 13.76
C VAL A 242 19.96 3.59 13.44
N ARG A 243 20.80 3.53 14.49
CA ARG A 243 22.21 3.24 14.33
C ARG A 243 22.45 1.74 14.25
N ILE A 244 22.92 1.26 13.10
CA ILE A 244 23.23 -0.14 12.85
C ILE A 244 24.70 -0.39 13.09
N SER A 245 25.02 -1.41 13.90
CA SER A 245 26.37 -1.86 14.23
C SER A 245 26.52 -3.36 14.06
N GLY A 246 27.76 -3.86 14.10
CA GLY A 246 28.06 -5.28 14.00
C GLY A 246 27.95 -5.86 12.60
N GLU A 247 27.81 -7.18 12.51
CA GLU A 247 27.65 -7.93 11.27
C GLU A 247 26.78 -9.18 11.50
N LEU A 248 26.16 -9.69 10.42
CA LEU A 248 25.32 -10.89 10.50
C LEU A 248 26.17 -12.16 10.67
N ASP A 249 25.68 -13.12 11.46
CA ASP A 249 26.23 -14.47 11.57
C ASP A 249 26.02 -15.24 10.25
N ASP A 250 26.89 -16.18 9.91
CA ASP A 250 26.88 -17.00 8.68
C ASP A 250 25.56 -17.77 8.44
N PHE A 251 24.83 -18.11 9.49
CA PHE A 251 23.54 -18.82 9.40
C PHE A 251 22.32 -17.88 9.37
N VAL A 252 22.54 -16.59 9.38
CA VAL A 252 21.51 -15.55 9.37
C VAL A 252 21.50 -14.89 8.01
N ASN A 253 20.34 -14.69 7.44
CA ASN A 253 20.18 -14.00 6.15
C ASN A 253 19.38 -12.69 6.28
N ASP A 254 19.26 -11.96 5.17
CA ASP A 254 18.56 -10.67 5.13
C ASP A 254 17.08 -10.77 5.50
N TYR A 255 16.44 -11.92 5.28
CA TYR A 255 15.07 -12.14 5.71
C TYR A 255 14.95 -12.20 7.24
N ASP A 256 15.88 -12.92 7.89
CA ASP A 256 15.99 -12.94 9.36
C ASP A 256 16.25 -11.55 9.92
N LEU A 257 17.17 -10.79 9.30
CA LEU A 257 17.48 -9.40 9.66
C LEU A 257 16.21 -8.55 9.68
N VAL A 258 15.46 -8.54 8.58
CA VAL A 258 14.26 -7.72 8.44
C VAL A 258 13.20 -8.10 9.46
N MET A 259 12.96 -9.39 9.71
CA MET A 259 11.98 -9.83 10.71
C MET A 259 12.39 -9.48 12.14
N ASN A 260 13.69 -9.56 12.47
CA ASN A 260 14.20 -9.14 13.78
C ASN A 260 14.10 -7.62 13.96
N LEU A 261 14.49 -6.83 12.95
CA LEU A 261 14.43 -5.38 12.97
C LEU A 261 12.99 -4.86 13.07
N THR A 262 12.08 -5.45 12.29
CA THR A 262 10.65 -5.09 12.32
C THR A 262 10.05 -5.31 13.72
N ASN A 263 10.31 -6.45 14.33
CA ASN A 263 9.86 -6.72 15.71
C ASN A 263 10.48 -5.73 16.70
N PHE A 264 11.79 -5.47 16.60
CA PHE A 264 12.49 -4.52 17.46
C PHE A 264 11.88 -3.12 17.39
N LEU A 265 11.70 -2.57 16.18
CA LEU A 265 11.13 -1.22 15.97
C LEU A 265 9.69 -1.14 16.47
N LYS A 266 8.89 -2.17 16.23
CA LYS A 266 7.52 -2.23 16.71
C LYS A 266 7.40 -2.27 18.23
N GLU A 267 8.28 -2.99 18.91
CA GLU A 267 8.33 -3.03 20.38
C GLU A 267 8.69 -1.67 20.99
N LYS A 268 9.51 -0.87 20.30
CA LYS A 268 9.92 0.47 20.75
C LYS A 268 8.81 1.51 20.67
N LYS A 269 7.78 1.30 19.81
CA LYS A 269 6.60 2.18 19.67
C LYS A 269 6.96 3.66 19.46
N SER A 270 7.97 3.94 18.63
CA SER A 270 8.31 5.31 18.26
C SER A 270 7.12 6.01 17.61
N SER A 271 6.97 7.31 17.87
CA SER A 271 5.99 8.17 17.20
C SER A 271 6.52 8.76 15.89
N CYS A 272 7.80 8.55 15.58
CA CYS A 272 8.43 9.06 14.38
C CYS A 272 7.92 8.31 13.14
N LYS A 273 7.56 9.09 12.12
CA LYS A 273 7.08 8.56 10.85
C LYS A 273 8.20 8.36 9.83
N PHE A 274 9.30 9.10 9.94
CA PHE A 274 10.48 8.94 9.11
C PHE A 274 11.56 8.21 9.90
N ILE A 275 12.19 7.23 9.27
CA ILE A 275 13.31 6.49 9.85
C ILE A 275 14.51 6.63 8.92
N GLU A 276 15.65 7.05 9.46
CA GLU A 276 16.94 7.01 8.78
C GLU A 276 17.85 5.97 9.42
N PHE A 277 18.40 5.10 8.60
CA PHE A 277 19.40 4.12 9.02
C PHE A 277 20.81 4.65 8.80
N TYR A 278 21.67 4.52 9.78
CA TYR A 278 23.07 4.98 9.74
C TYR A 278 23.99 4.10 10.58
N GLY A 279 25.28 4.40 10.59
CA GLY A 279 26.28 3.65 11.36
C GLY A 279 27.10 2.66 10.53
N GLU A 280 28.13 2.10 11.14
CA GLU A 280 29.13 1.25 10.45
C GLU A 280 28.56 -0.06 9.88
N GLY A 281 27.56 -0.63 10.55
CA GLY A 281 26.92 -1.87 10.10
C GLY A 281 26.25 -1.75 8.74
N ILE A 282 25.84 -0.53 8.32
CA ILE A 282 25.24 -0.30 6.99
C ILE A 282 26.24 -0.62 5.86
N LYS A 283 27.54 -0.40 6.07
CA LYS A 283 28.57 -0.68 5.06
C LYS A 283 28.68 -2.18 4.74
N LYS A 284 28.19 -3.04 5.66
CA LYS A 284 28.12 -4.51 5.50
C LYS A 284 26.86 -4.98 4.76
N LEU A 285 25.82 -4.13 4.66
CA LEU A 285 24.57 -4.46 4.00
C LEU A 285 24.64 -4.09 2.51
N SER A 286 24.31 -5.04 1.64
CA SER A 286 24.13 -4.77 0.21
C SER A 286 22.94 -3.81 -0.01
N LEU A 287 22.82 -3.22 -1.19
CA LEU A 287 21.67 -2.39 -1.48
C LEU A 287 20.37 -3.21 -1.43
N GLU A 288 20.42 -4.44 -1.89
CA GLU A 288 19.28 -5.36 -1.88
C GLU A 288 18.84 -5.72 -0.44
N SER A 289 19.79 -5.84 0.50
CA SER A 289 19.50 -6.01 1.94
C SER A 289 18.79 -4.78 2.51
N ARG A 290 19.29 -3.56 2.18
CA ARG A 290 18.65 -2.29 2.57
C ARG A 290 17.25 -2.16 1.95
N ALA A 291 17.08 -2.56 0.69
CA ALA A 291 15.80 -2.56 0.01
C ALA A 291 14.77 -3.47 0.71
N THR A 292 15.21 -4.63 1.18
CA THR A 292 14.39 -5.55 1.96
C THR A 292 13.93 -4.90 3.28
N ILE A 293 14.79 -4.13 3.96
CA ILE A 293 14.44 -3.36 5.17
C ILE A 293 13.45 -2.26 4.82
N SER A 294 13.76 -1.43 3.82
CA SER A 294 12.91 -0.29 3.44
C SER A 294 11.51 -0.73 3.01
N ASN A 295 11.38 -1.90 2.39
CA ASN A 295 10.11 -2.48 1.97
C ASN A 295 9.14 -2.76 3.13
N MET A 296 9.65 -2.88 4.34
CA MET A 296 8.88 -3.17 5.55
C MET A 296 8.50 -1.92 6.36
N ALA A 297 8.69 -0.71 5.82
CA ALA A 297 8.43 0.54 6.54
C ALA A 297 7.06 0.57 7.21
N ASN A 298 6.01 0.20 6.50
CA ASN A 298 4.64 0.17 7.03
C ASN A 298 4.46 -0.83 8.19
N GLU A 299 5.24 -1.92 8.23
CA GLU A 299 5.13 -2.94 9.28
C GLU A 299 5.62 -2.41 10.63
N PHE A 300 6.55 -1.48 10.62
CA PHE A 300 6.99 -0.78 11.82
C PHE A 300 6.45 0.64 11.94
N ASN A 301 5.36 0.95 11.23
CA ASN A 301 4.60 2.21 11.31
C ASN A 301 5.39 3.46 10.85
N ALA A 302 6.28 3.28 9.87
CA ALA A 302 7.01 4.38 9.24
C ALA A 302 6.45 4.66 7.83
N ASP A 303 6.47 5.93 7.43
CA ASP A 303 6.13 6.36 6.07
C ASP A 303 7.36 6.32 5.16
N ILE A 304 8.55 6.49 5.72
CA ILE A 304 9.85 6.42 5.03
C ILE A 304 10.83 5.59 5.87
N ALA A 305 11.60 4.70 5.22
CA ALA A 305 12.68 3.91 5.80
C ALA A 305 13.95 4.09 4.95
N TYR A 306 14.70 5.14 5.22
CA TYR A 306 15.68 5.75 4.33
C TYR A 306 17.10 5.31 4.62
N PHE A 307 17.85 5.09 3.54
CA PHE A 307 19.31 4.94 3.53
C PHE A 307 19.92 6.02 2.66
N SER A 308 20.96 6.70 3.13
CA SER A 308 21.63 7.74 2.36
C SER A 308 22.34 7.17 1.12
N VAL A 309 22.42 7.98 0.07
CA VAL A 309 23.20 7.64 -1.14
C VAL A 309 24.65 7.42 -0.77
N ASP A 310 25.20 6.27 -1.14
CA ASP A 310 26.59 5.90 -0.94
C ASP A 310 27.16 5.12 -2.13
N LYS A 311 28.34 4.55 -1.95
CA LYS A 311 29.00 3.73 -2.98
C LYS A 311 28.15 2.50 -3.39
N GLN A 312 27.42 1.89 -2.46
CA GLN A 312 26.55 0.76 -2.78
C GLN A 312 25.39 1.18 -3.68
N THR A 313 24.80 2.36 -3.43
CA THR A 313 23.75 2.94 -4.28
C THR A 313 24.26 3.17 -5.71
N ILE A 314 25.45 3.79 -5.86
CA ILE A 314 26.04 4.07 -7.17
C ILE A 314 26.34 2.77 -7.93
N ASN A 315 26.96 1.79 -7.26
CA ASN A 315 27.26 0.49 -7.86
C ASN A 315 25.98 -0.25 -8.31
N TYR A 316 24.92 -0.21 -7.50
CA TYR A 316 23.65 -0.83 -7.83
C TYR A 316 22.98 -0.14 -9.03
N ALA A 317 22.96 1.19 -9.05
CA ALA A 317 22.42 1.95 -10.18
C ALA A 317 23.15 1.61 -11.49
N GLN A 318 24.48 1.54 -11.48
CA GLN A 318 25.28 1.15 -12.64
C GLN A 318 25.02 -0.30 -13.08
N LYS A 319 24.76 -1.20 -12.12
CA LYS A 319 24.50 -2.62 -12.39
C LYS A 319 23.11 -2.85 -12.99
N THR A 320 22.11 -2.07 -12.61
CA THR A 320 20.70 -2.38 -12.90
C THR A 320 20.10 -1.58 -14.04
N ARG A 321 20.60 -0.38 -14.34
CA ARG A 321 19.98 0.56 -15.28
C ARG A 321 21.01 1.35 -16.08
N ASP A 322 20.55 1.89 -17.21
CA ASP A 322 21.37 2.79 -18.05
C ASP A 322 21.17 4.23 -17.55
N VAL A 323 21.93 4.61 -16.52
CA VAL A 323 21.92 5.96 -15.95
C VAL A 323 23.34 6.50 -15.86
N ASP A 324 23.47 7.81 -16.02
CA ASP A 324 24.74 8.47 -15.76
C ASP A 324 25.01 8.56 -14.26
N VAL A 325 25.73 7.57 -13.76
CA VAL A 325 26.11 7.52 -12.33
C VAL A 325 27.01 8.67 -11.89
N HIS A 326 27.77 9.27 -12.84
CA HIS A 326 28.58 10.46 -12.56
C HIS A 326 27.68 11.66 -12.23
N PHE A 327 26.57 11.81 -12.97
CA PHE A 327 25.56 12.83 -12.72
C PHE A 327 24.93 12.71 -11.33
N ILE A 328 24.58 11.47 -10.91
CA ILE A 328 24.03 11.21 -9.57
C ILE A 328 25.05 11.57 -8.49
N LYS A 329 26.30 11.10 -8.67
CA LYS A 329 27.39 11.33 -7.72
C LYS A 329 27.68 12.83 -7.56
N GLU A 330 27.88 13.56 -8.67
CA GLU A 330 28.15 15.00 -8.64
C GLU A 330 27.04 15.78 -7.92
N TYR A 331 25.76 15.49 -8.22
CA TYR A 331 24.65 16.17 -7.58
C TYR A 331 24.67 15.98 -6.05
N TYR A 332 24.78 14.74 -5.56
CA TYR A 332 24.78 14.44 -4.15
C TYR A 332 26.02 14.95 -3.39
N GLU A 333 27.20 14.96 -4.04
CA GLU A 333 28.43 15.58 -3.51
C GLU A 333 28.31 17.09 -3.42
N LEU A 334 27.73 17.75 -4.43
CA LEU A 334 27.46 19.18 -4.41
C LEU A 334 26.52 19.58 -3.26
N GLN A 335 25.55 18.73 -2.94
CA GLN A 335 24.55 18.98 -1.89
C GLN A 335 25.01 18.57 -0.48
N ASP A 336 26.20 17.98 -0.32
CA ASP A 336 26.70 17.42 0.96
C ASP A 336 25.75 16.35 1.53
N LEU A 337 25.19 15.52 0.64
CA LEU A 337 24.24 14.44 0.97
C LEU A 337 24.84 13.03 0.87
N ILE A 338 26.05 12.89 0.23
CA ILE A 338 26.88 11.70 0.32
C ILE A 338 27.64 11.79 1.63
N ASN A 339 27.20 11.10 2.63
CA ASN A 339 27.87 11.11 3.92
C ASN A 339 28.04 9.67 4.41
N ASP A 340 29.29 9.21 4.40
CA ASP A 340 29.66 7.90 4.96
C ASP A 340 29.53 7.86 6.50
N GLU A 341 29.36 9.04 7.14
CA GLU A 341 29.33 9.20 8.57
C GLU A 341 28.22 10.17 9.02
N ASN A 342 26.96 9.70 9.01
CA ASN A 342 25.81 10.47 9.51
C ASN A 342 25.80 10.63 11.04
N GLU A 343 26.93 10.48 11.73
CA GLU A 343 27.04 10.52 13.19
C GLU A 343 26.76 11.92 13.79
N ASN A 344 26.78 12.98 12.97
CA ASN A 344 26.59 14.36 13.42
C ASN A 344 25.17 14.92 13.17
N LEU A 345 24.23 14.11 12.70
CA LEU A 345 22.86 14.54 12.45
C LEU A 345 22.04 14.50 13.75
N GLU A 346 21.10 15.43 13.89
CA GLU A 346 20.22 15.53 15.06
C GLU A 346 18.85 14.94 14.76
N TYR A 347 18.65 13.70 15.17
CA TYR A 347 17.37 13.00 15.12
C TYR A 347 16.48 13.37 16.31
N ASP A 348 15.16 13.19 16.17
CA ASP A 348 14.20 13.40 17.27
C ASP A 348 14.26 12.25 18.28
N GLU A 349 14.50 11.04 17.81
CA GLU A 349 14.75 9.83 18.60
C GLU A 349 15.93 9.06 18.00
N ILE A 350 16.66 8.33 18.84
CA ILE A 350 17.77 7.45 18.39
C ILE A 350 17.61 6.07 19.01
N LEU A 351 17.78 5.05 18.17
CA LEU A 351 17.83 3.65 18.60
C LEU A 351 19.08 2.98 18.06
N ASP A 352 19.65 2.05 18.84
CA ASP A 352 20.77 1.22 18.45
C ASP A 352 20.29 -0.19 18.11
N PHE A 353 20.74 -0.73 16.97
CA PHE A 353 20.45 -2.07 16.52
C PHE A 353 21.76 -2.81 16.16
N ASP A 354 22.05 -3.88 16.87
CA ASP A 354 23.26 -4.68 16.69
C ASP A 354 22.98 -5.92 15.83
N LEU A 355 23.59 -6.01 14.65
CA LEU A 355 23.46 -7.14 13.72
C LEU A 355 23.90 -8.47 14.33
N ASN A 356 24.86 -8.47 15.27
CA ASN A 356 25.32 -9.69 15.94
C ASN A 356 24.21 -10.37 16.78
N LEU A 357 23.17 -9.63 17.15
CA LEU A 357 22.04 -10.14 17.95
C LEU A 357 20.92 -10.75 17.11
N VAL A 358 20.98 -10.62 15.78
CA VAL A 358 19.97 -11.18 14.88
C VAL A 358 20.02 -12.71 14.94
N LYS A 359 18.84 -13.32 15.00
CA LYS A 359 18.70 -14.79 15.06
C LYS A 359 17.75 -15.27 13.97
N SER A 360 18.09 -16.41 13.39
CA SER A 360 17.22 -17.07 12.41
C SER A 360 15.86 -17.39 13.00
N CYS A 361 14.81 -17.02 12.31
CA CYS A 361 13.44 -17.09 12.78
C CYS A 361 12.45 -17.31 11.64
N ILE A 362 11.25 -17.69 12.01
CA ILE A 362 10.04 -17.62 11.17
C ILE A 362 8.98 -16.79 11.88
N VAL A 363 7.96 -16.36 11.15
CA VAL A 363 6.90 -15.51 11.70
C VAL A 363 5.56 -16.18 11.47
N GLY A 364 4.71 -16.18 12.48
CA GLY A 364 3.38 -16.82 12.43
C GLY A 364 3.03 -17.53 13.74
N PRO A 365 1.93 -18.30 13.77
CA PRO A 365 1.08 -18.68 12.61
C PRO A 365 -0.11 -17.75 12.31
N LYS A 366 -0.41 -16.78 13.17
CA LYS A 366 -1.66 -15.99 13.08
C LYS A 366 -1.47 -14.53 12.68
N ASP A 367 -0.29 -13.97 12.91
CA ASP A 367 0.00 -12.56 12.69
C ASP A 367 1.47 -12.32 12.25
N PRO A 368 1.77 -11.19 11.60
CA PRO A 368 3.10 -10.88 11.06
C PRO A 368 4.13 -10.47 12.12
N TYR A 369 3.77 -10.45 13.38
CA TYR A 369 4.62 -9.97 14.48
C TYR A 369 5.02 -11.07 15.45
N SER A 370 4.43 -12.24 15.32
CA SER A 370 4.72 -13.42 16.14
C SER A 370 6.00 -14.11 15.67
N LYS A 371 7.15 -13.49 15.98
CA LYS A 371 8.46 -14.07 15.69
C LYS A 371 8.70 -15.32 16.53
N VAL A 372 9.11 -16.41 15.89
CA VAL A 372 9.43 -17.70 16.51
C VAL A 372 10.81 -18.18 16.07
N LEU A 373 11.69 -18.45 17.01
CA LEU A 373 13.00 -19.03 16.71
C LEU A 373 12.84 -20.45 16.14
N LEU A 374 13.72 -20.85 15.23
CA LEU A 374 13.61 -22.12 14.48
C LEU A 374 13.53 -23.35 15.37
N ASP A 375 14.20 -23.35 16.52
CA ASP A 375 14.19 -24.44 17.50
C ASP A 375 12.94 -24.47 18.38
N LYS A 376 12.07 -23.45 18.30
CA LYS A 376 10.83 -23.30 19.11
C LYS A 376 9.54 -23.49 18.33
N VAL A 377 9.60 -23.71 17.02
CA VAL A 377 8.41 -23.77 16.17
C VAL A 377 7.45 -24.88 16.63
N ALA A 378 7.94 -26.10 16.76
CA ALA A 378 7.10 -27.24 17.19
C ALA A 378 6.42 -27.00 18.55
N SER A 379 7.05 -26.27 19.47
CA SER A 379 6.50 -25.98 20.80
C SER A 379 5.36 -24.92 20.81
N LYS A 380 5.14 -24.24 19.68
CA LYS A 380 4.08 -23.24 19.51
C LYS A 380 2.82 -23.80 18.86
N LEU A 381 2.79 -25.07 18.50
CA LEU A 381 1.67 -25.71 17.84
C LEU A 381 0.64 -26.20 18.87
N GLU A 382 -0.64 -26.01 18.56
CA GLU A 382 -1.75 -26.25 19.52
C GLU A 382 -2.67 -27.43 19.13
N SER A 383 -2.56 -27.96 17.90
CA SER A 383 -3.48 -28.99 17.39
C SER A 383 -2.73 -30.17 16.75
N PHE A 384 -3.26 -31.37 16.93
CA PHE A 384 -2.63 -32.62 16.51
C PHE A 384 -3.63 -33.66 15.97
N LYS A 385 -4.69 -33.22 15.30
CA LYS A 385 -5.65 -34.09 14.64
C LYS A 385 -5.02 -34.80 13.44
N ARG A 386 -5.62 -35.90 13.04
CA ARG A 386 -5.18 -36.69 11.89
C ARG A 386 -6.39 -37.07 11.02
N GLY A 387 -6.26 -36.84 9.73
CA GLY A 387 -7.11 -37.38 8.68
C GLY A 387 -6.53 -38.67 8.08
N ASN A 388 -6.97 -39.03 6.90
CA ASN A 388 -6.47 -40.18 6.15
C ASN A 388 -5.15 -39.89 5.46
N ILE A 389 -5.03 -38.68 4.86
CA ILE A 389 -3.89 -38.24 4.04
C ILE A 389 -3.05 -37.23 4.82
N LEU A 390 -3.70 -36.29 5.53
CA LEU A 390 -3.09 -35.15 6.21
C LEU A 390 -3.19 -35.26 7.73
N ARG A 391 -2.32 -34.49 8.39
CA ARG A 391 -2.36 -34.21 9.82
C ARG A 391 -2.41 -32.70 10.04
N ASP A 392 -2.80 -32.28 11.24
CA ASP A 392 -2.61 -30.91 11.66
C ASP A 392 -1.16 -30.51 11.53
N ASN A 393 -0.95 -29.26 11.11
CA ASN A 393 0.38 -28.66 10.86
C ASN A 393 1.12 -29.20 9.62
N ASP A 394 0.53 -30.10 8.84
CA ASP A 394 1.08 -30.46 7.53
C ASP A 394 0.96 -29.27 6.57
N ILE A 395 1.98 -29.13 5.71
CA ILE A 395 2.06 -28.06 4.73
C ILE A 395 1.26 -28.48 3.48
N VAL A 396 0.29 -27.66 3.09
CA VAL A 396 -0.55 -27.86 1.88
C VAL A 396 -0.28 -26.82 0.82
N LEU A 397 0.35 -25.68 1.21
CA LEU A 397 0.71 -24.59 0.31
C LEU A 397 2.12 -24.11 0.62
N ALA A 398 2.98 -24.08 -0.39
CA ALA A 398 4.33 -23.54 -0.30
C ALA A 398 4.58 -22.52 -1.42
N SER A 399 4.98 -21.30 -1.08
CA SER A 399 5.11 -20.25 -2.09
C SER A 399 6.36 -19.39 -1.88
N ILE A 400 7.18 -19.28 -2.93
CA ILE A 400 8.27 -18.31 -3.01
C ILE A 400 7.73 -17.08 -3.74
N ASN A 401 7.57 -15.97 -2.99
CA ASN A 401 6.79 -14.82 -3.42
C ASN A 401 7.64 -13.59 -3.73
N SER A 402 7.08 -12.73 -4.56
CA SER A 402 7.65 -11.48 -5.04
C SER A 402 7.75 -10.36 -4.00
N CYS A 403 6.91 -10.33 -2.97
CA CYS A 403 6.67 -9.13 -2.15
C CYS A 403 7.91 -8.61 -1.40
N LEU A 404 8.80 -9.48 -0.93
CA LEU A 404 9.91 -9.11 -0.05
C LEU A 404 11.27 -9.63 -0.55
N SER A 405 11.35 -10.91 -0.85
CA SER A 405 12.62 -11.63 -0.95
C SER A 405 13.19 -11.72 -2.36
N THR A 406 12.38 -11.60 -3.42
CA THR A 406 12.85 -11.85 -4.79
C THR A 406 13.69 -10.71 -5.36
N ALA A 407 13.59 -9.49 -4.81
CA ALA A 407 14.48 -8.37 -5.14
C ALA A 407 15.91 -8.58 -4.63
N ASN A 408 16.14 -9.57 -3.75
CA ASN A 408 17.45 -9.88 -3.17
C ASN A 408 18.03 -11.15 -3.81
N PRO A 409 19.02 -11.03 -4.70
CA PRO A 409 19.63 -12.18 -5.36
C PRO A 409 20.29 -13.17 -4.40
N PHE A 410 20.83 -12.69 -3.26
CA PHE A 410 21.42 -13.56 -2.27
C PHE A 410 20.40 -14.59 -1.75
N LEU A 411 19.21 -14.13 -1.35
CA LEU A 411 18.14 -14.99 -0.86
C LEU A 411 17.67 -16.01 -1.91
N MET A 412 17.56 -15.56 -3.16
CA MET A 412 17.11 -16.41 -4.26
C MET A 412 18.14 -17.47 -4.64
N ILE A 413 19.40 -17.10 -4.70
CA ILE A 413 20.50 -18.05 -4.99
C ILE A 413 20.69 -19.03 -3.82
N GLN A 414 20.61 -18.55 -2.58
CA GLN A 414 20.64 -19.43 -1.40
C GLN A 414 19.56 -20.51 -1.47
N ALA A 415 18.34 -20.13 -1.79
CA ALA A 415 17.22 -21.06 -1.95
C ALA A 415 17.46 -22.04 -3.11
N ALA A 416 17.98 -21.55 -4.24
CA ALA A 416 18.22 -22.39 -5.42
C ALA A 416 19.40 -23.39 -5.21
N LEU A 417 20.43 -22.98 -4.48
CA LEU A 417 21.52 -23.88 -4.08
C LEU A 417 21.05 -24.94 -3.07
N LEU A 418 20.19 -24.55 -2.12
CA LEU A 418 19.57 -25.51 -1.20
C LEU A 418 18.71 -26.52 -1.98
N ALA A 419 17.89 -26.07 -2.93
CA ALA A 419 17.11 -26.96 -3.79
C ALA A 419 18.01 -27.90 -4.60
N LYS A 420 19.16 -27.41 -5.12
CA LYS A 420 20.18 -28.22 -5.80
C LYS A 420 20.71 -29.31 -4.88
N ASN A 421 21.20 -28.91 -3.71
CA ASN A 421 21.78 -29.83 -2.73
C ASN A 421 20.77 -30.91 -2.29
N ALA A 422 19.51 -30.52 -2.06
CA ALA A 422 18.43 -31.42 -1.70
C ALA A 422 18.18 -32.49 -2.80
N ILE A 423 18.07 -32.08 -4.05
CA ILE A 423 17.86 -33.00 -5.19
C ILE A 423 19.06 -33.92 -5.39
N GLU A 424 20.29 -33.40 -5.29
CA GLU A 424 21.51 -34.20 -5.43
C GLU A 424 21.62 -35.25 -4.34
N ASN A 425 21.00 -35.00 -3.18
CA ASN A 425 20.87 -36.00 -2.07
C ASN A 425 19.60 -36.85 -2.16
N GLY A 426 18.84 -36.76 -3.29
CA GLY A 426 17.67 -37.59 -3.52
C GLY A 426 16.43 -37.21 -2.69
N LEU A 427 16.36 -35.97 -2.20
CA LEU A 427 15.17 -35.42 -1.52
C LEU A 427 14.16 -34.87 -2.53
N ASP A 428 12.88 -34.92 -2.16
CA ASP A 428 11.77 -34.38 -2.93
C ASP A 428 10.68 -33.84 -1.98
N ILE A 429 9.76 -33.00 -2.48
CA ILE A 429 8.63 -32.50 -1.69
C ILE A 429 7.43 -33.44 -1.80
N ASN A 430 6.53 -33.36 -0.80
CA ASN A 430 5.29 -34.12 -0.82
C ASN A 430 4.39 -33.60 -1.97
N PRO A 431 3.89 -34.49 -2.89
CA PRO A 431 3.05 -34.10 -4.02
C PRO A 431 1.70 -33.46 -3.62
N ASN A 432 1.28 -33.61 -2.35
CA ASN A 432 0.09 -32.95 -1.83
C ASN A 432 0.31 -31.45 -1.53
N ILE A 433 1.55 -30.96 -1.60
CA ILE A 433 1.87 -29.55 -1.43
C ILE A 433 1.69 -28.82 -2.74
N LYS A 434 0.83 -27.81 -2.77
CA LYS A 434 0.74 -26.85 -3.87
C LYS A 434 1.93 -25.91 -3.79
N ALA A 435 2.95 -26.16 -4.63
CA ALA A 435 4.17 -25.37 -4.68
C ALA A 435 4.14 -24.36 -5.82
N SER A 436 4.52 -23.10 -5.55
CA SER A 436 4.55 -22.01 -6.53
C SER A 436 5.76 -21.12 -6.39
N PHE A 437 6.22 -20.57 -7.52
CA PHE A 437 7.22 -19.53 -7.58
C PHE A 437 6.70 -18.35 -8.40
N THR A 438 6.60 -17.16 -7.77
CA THR A 438 6.17 -15.92 -8.41
C THR A 438 7.25 -14.86 -8.21
N PRO A 439 8.28 -14.80 -9.09
CA PRO A 439 9.34 -13.80 -8.99
C PRO A 439 8.80 -12.38 -9.22
N GLY A 440 9.39 -11.41 -8.53
CA GLY A 440 8.99 -10.01 -8.61
C GLY A 440 9.49 -9.29 -9.87
N SER A 441 10.32 -9.93 -10.68
CA SER A 441 10.71 -9.45 -12.01
C SER A 441 11.24 -10.59 -12.88
N LYS A 442 11.24 -10.37 -14.19
CA LYS A 442 11.87 -11.28 -15.17
C LYS A 442 13.38 -11.40 -15.01
N THR A 443 14.00 -10.45 -14.30
CA THR A 443 15.44 -10.50 -13.99
C THR A 443 15.79 -11.71 -13.14
N VAL A 444 14.93 -12.06 -12.19
CA VAL A 444 15.12 -13.22 -11.31
C VAL A 444 15.14 -14.53 -12.12
N GLU A 445 14.20 -14.72 -13.02
CA GLU A 445 14.22 -15.88 -13.92
C GLU A 445 15.49 -15.91 -14.75
N LYS A 446 15.87 -14.79 -15.36
CA LYS A 446 17.02 -14.72 -16.27
C LYS A 446 18.32 -15.12 -15.59
N TYR A 447 18.63 -14.58 -14.40
CA TYR A 447 19.89 -14.97 -13.75
C TYR A 447 19.81 -16.42 -13.22
N LEU A 448 18.68 -16.87 -12.66
CA LEU A 448 18.55 -18.26 -12.21
C LEU A 448 18.68 -19.26 -13.38
N ARG A 449 18.13 -18.94 -14.55
CA ARG A 449 18.24 -19.76 -15.74
C ARG A 449 19.65 -19.75 -16.31
N GLN A 450 20.32 -18.59 -16.40
CA GLN A 450 21.69 -18.48 -16.91
C GLN A 450 22.71 -19.19 -15.98
N LEU A 451 22.50 -19.10 -14.67
CA LEU A 451 23.30 -19.81 -13.67
C LEU A 451 22.97 -21.31 -13.56
N ASN A 452 22.01 -21.79 -14.39
CA ASN A 452 21.57 -23.18 -14.41
C ASN A 452 20.97 -23.68 -13.08
N LEU A 453 20.39 -22.76 -12.30
CA LEU A 453 19.80 -23.01 -10.98
C LEU A 453 18.27 -23.20 -11.02
N LEU A 454 17.56 -22.53 -11.94
CA LEU A 454 16.08 -22.57 -12.02
C LEU A 454 15.53 -24.01 -12.13
N LYS A 455 16.21 -24.89 -12.86
CA LYS A 455 15.83 -26.30 -13.04
C LYS A 455 15.66 -27.08 -11.72
N TYR A 456 16.34 -26.67 -10.64
CA TYR A 456 16.21 -27.32 -9.35
C TYR A 456 14.94 -26.89 -8.61
N PHE A 457 14.53 -25.63 -8.76
CA PHE A 457 13.20 -25.19 -8.32
C PHE A 457 12.10 -25.95 -9.06
N GLU A 458 12.19 -26.01 -10.38
CA GLU A 458 11.21 -26.70 -11.24
C GLU A 458 11.11 -28.19 -10.88
N LYS A 459 12.19 -28.86 -10.58
CA LYS A 459 12.19 -30.28 -10.14
C LYS A 459 11.49 -30.50 -8.81
N LEU A 460 11.58 -29.54 -7.86
CA LEU A 460 10.83 -29.56 -6.61
C LEU A 460 9.40 -29.03 -6.75
N GLY A 461 8.89 -28.77 -7.96
CA GLY A 461 7.55 -28.27 -8.20
C GLY A 461 7.38 -26.75 -8.07
N PHE A 462 8.43 -26.02 -7.69
CA PHE A 462 8.42 -24.53 -7.67
C PHE A 462 8.65 -23.97 -9.09
N ASN A 463 7.74 -24.29 -10.00
CA ASN A 463 7.75 -23.71 -11.35
C ASN A 463 7.29 -22.25 -11.27
N ILE A 464 7.80 -21.41 -12.18
CA ILE A 464 7.30 -20.04 -12.32
C ILE A 464 5.81 -20.10 -12.66
N SER A 465 4.99 -19.57 -11.76
CA SER A 465 3.53 -19.58 -11.87
C SER A 465 2.97 -18.23 -12.37
N GLY A 466 3.80 -17.20 -12.44
CA GLY A 466 3.48 -15.87 -12.92
C GLY A 466 4.48 -14.84 -12.41
N TYR A 467 4.35 -13.61 -12.89
CA TYR A 467 5.11 -12.44 -12.41
C TYR A 467 4.12 -11.43 -11.83
N GLY A 468 4.08 -11.32 -10.52
CA GLY A 468 3.11 -10.52 -9.80
C GLY A 468 2.95 -11.01 -8.36
N CYS A 469 1.99 -10.45 -7.64
CA CYS A 469 1.69 -10.83 -6.26
C CYS A 469 0.84 -12.11 -6.20
N GLY A 470 1.49 -13.29 -6.18
CA GLY A 470 0.86 -14.60 -6.31
C GLY A 470 0.19 -15.17 -5.05
N VAL A 471 0.11 -14.42 -3.95
CA VAL A 471 -0.47 -14.94 -2.69
C VAL A 471 -1.38 -13.95 -1.96
N CYS A 472 -1.25 -12.65 -2.20
CA CYS A 472 -2.10 -11.65 -1.55
C CYS A 472 -3.55 -11.78 -2.03
N TYR A 473 -4.50 -11.44 -1.15
CA TYR A 473 -5.93 -11.36 -1.47
C TYR A 473 -6.53 -12.65 -2.11
N GLY A 474 -6.04 -13.83 -1.70
CA GLY A 474 -6.51 -15.09 -2.25
C GLY A 474 -5.88 -15.49 -3.60
N ASN A 475 -4.90 -14.75 -4.09
CA ASN A 475 -4.22 -15.01 -5.37
C ASN A 475 -3.49 -16.37 -5.42
N SER A 476 -3.29 -17.04 -4.28
CA SER A 476 -2.75 -18.41 -4.25
C SER A 476 -3.61 -19.44 -4.97
N GLY A 477 -4.84 -19.09 -5.30
CA GLY A 477 -5.78 -19.99 -6.00
C GLY A 477 -6.29 -21.15 -5.14
N SER A 478 -7.04 -22.07 -5.74
CA SER A 478 -7.62 -23.24 -5.06
C SER A 478 -6.54 -24.25 -4.65
N LEU A 479 -6.78 -24.97 -3.57
CA LEU A 479 -5.97 -26.16 -3.23
C LEU A 479 -6.39 -27.35 -4.15
N TYR A 480 -5.68 -28.45 -4.04
CA TYR A 480 -6.12 -29.66 -4.74
C TYR A 480 -7.44 -30.17 -4.13
N PRO A 481 -8.46 -30.54 -4.93
CA PRO A 481 -9.80 -30.90 -4.43
C PRO A 481 -9.78 -32.00 -3.36
N THR A 482 -8.88 -32.97 -3.46
CA THR A 482 -8.68 -34.03 -2.46
C THR A 482 -8.20 -33.48 -1.12
N ILE A 483 -7.35 -32.46 -1.16
CA ILE A 483 -6.79 -31.78 0.03
C ILE A 483 -7.88 -30.92 0.68
N GLU A 484 -8.65 -30.16 -0.08
CA GLU A 484 -9.78 -29.37 0.45
C GLU A 484 -10.79 -30.26 1.16
N SER A 485 -11.22 -31.34 0.50
CA SER A 485 -12.16 -32.31 1.08
C SER A 485 -11.62 -32.94 2.38
N GLU A 486 -10.31 -33.25 2.42
CA GLU A 486 -9.66 -33.81 3.60
C GLU A 486 -9.66 -32.83 4.77
N ILE A 487 -9.33 -31.56 4.49
CA ILE A 487 -9.32 -30.48 5.51
C ILE A 487 -10.72 -30.29 6.10
N GLU A 488 -11.75 -30.22 5.25
CA GLU A 488 -13.13 -29.97 5.69
C GLU A 488 -13.70 -31.17 6.46
N ASN A 489 -13.55 -32.37 5.97
CA ASN A 489 -14.09 -33.59 6.58
C ASN A 489 -13.51 -33.85 7.98
N TYR A 490 -12.22 -33.65 8.16
CA TYR A 490 -11.52 -33.90 9.42
C TYR A 490 -11.31 -32.64 10.25
N LYS A 491 -11.72 -31.45 9.73
CA LYS A 491 -11.53 -30.13 10.39
C LYS A 491 -10.08 -29.93 10.83
N LEU A 492 -9.16 -30.17 9.88
CA LEU A 492 -7.74 -30.09 10.13
C LEU A 492 -7.24 -28.65 10.18
N ASN A 493 -6.24 -28.39 10.99
CA ASN A 493 -5.50 -27.14 11.03
C ASN A 493 -4.20 -27.28 10.23
N VAL A 494 -4.28 -27.15 8.91
CA VAL A 494 -3.14 -27.23 7.99
C VAL A 494 -2.37 -25.94 7.91
N SER A 495 -1.13 -26.03 7.39
CA SER A 495 -0.20 -24.91 7.31
C SER A 495 0.10 -24.47 5.88
N SER A 496 0.41 -23.19 5.73
CA SER A 496 1.15 -22.64 4.59
C SER A 496 2.53 -22.16 5.01
N VAL A 497 3.48 -22.21 4.09
CA VAL A 497 4.79 -21.61 4.21
C VAL A 497 5.05 -20.69 3.03
N SER A 498 5.48 -19.45 3.29
CA SER A 498 5.70 -18.48 2.21
C SER A 498 6.81 -17.48 2.52
N SER A 499 7.46 -16.96 1.47
CA SER A 499 8.50 -15.93 1.59
C SER A 499 7.97 -14.50 1.44
N GLY A 500 6.70 -14.28 1.79
CA GLY A 500 6.04 -12.98 1.80
C GLY A 500 6.29 -12.17 3.07
N ASN A 501 5.46 -11.13 3.29
CA ASN A 501 5.58 -10.25 4.45
C ASN A 501 4.30 -10.10 5.28
N ARG A 502 3.09 -10.33 4.71
CA ARG A 502 1.78 -10.09 5.35
C ARG A 502 0.75 -11.20 5.14
N ASN A 503 1.15 -12.37 4.75
CA ASN A 503 0.24 -13.41 4.30
C ASN A 503 -0.27 -14.25 5.49
N PHE A 504 -1.28 -13.76 6.20
CA PHE A 504 -1.91 -14.41 7.36
C PHE A 504 -3.38 -14.76 7.13
N SER A 505 -4.05 -15.23 8.17
CA SER A 505 -5.41 -15.78 8.13
C SER A 505 -6.38 -14.95 7.27
N ASN A 506 -7.11 -15.63 6.40
CA ASN A 506 -8.09 -15.12 5.44
C ASN A 506 -7.54 -14.36 4.23
N THR A 507 -6.24 -14.07 4.14
CA THR A 507 -5.66 -13.39 2.97
C THR A 507 -5.04 -14.35 1.97
N LEU A 508 -4.62 -15.55 2.38
CA LEU A 508 -4.00 -16.56 1.53
C LEU A 508 -5.05 -17.54 0.96
N HIS A 509 -5.65 -18.33 1.84
CA HIS A 509 -6.68 -19.30 1.48
C HIS A 509 -7.61 -19.54 2.69
N PRO A 510 -8.94 -19.58 2.53
CA PRO A 510 -9.88 -19.65 3.64
C PRO A 510 -9.78 -20.94 4.49
N LEU A 511 -9.31 -22.03 3.91
CA LEU A 511 -9.13 -23.31 4.62
C LEU A 511 -7.81 -23.42 5.39
N ILE A 512 -6.85 -22.51 5.16
CA ILE A 512 -5.55 -22.54 5.82
C ILE A 512 -5.55 -21.56 7.00
N LYS A 513 -5.45 -22.10 8.22
CA LYS A 513 -5.48 -21.30 9.45
C LYS A 513 -4.10 -21.00 10.04
N SER A 514 -3.10 -21.80 9.73
CA SER A 514 -1.72 -21.64 10.17
C SER A 514 -0.84 -21.16 9.02
N ASN A 515 -0.48 -19.85 9.03
CA ASN A 515 0.34 -19.27 7.97
C ASN A 515 1.71 -18.88 8.53
N TRP A 516 2.77 -19.33 7.86
CA TRP A 516 4.13 -19.11 8.30
C TRP A 516 4.94 -18.36 7.24
N LEU A 517 5.57 -17.25 7.66
CA LEU A 517 6.48 -16.47 6.82
C LEU A 517 7.93 -16.84 7.15
N MET A 518 8.75 -17.05 6.13
CA MET A 518 10.13 -17.46 6.27
C MET A 518 10.94 -17.16 5.01
N SER A 519 12.28 -17.23 5.11
CA SER A 519 13.13 -17.04 3.92
C SER A 519 12.84 -18.06 2.82
N PRO A 520 13.10 -17.75 1.53
CA PRO A 520 12.89 -18.68 0.42
C PRO A 520 13.57 -20.05 0.62
N ALA A 521 14.78 -20.05 1.20
CA ALA A 521 15.49 -21.29 1.52
C ALA A 521 14.75 -22.13 2.56
N LEU A 522 14.20 -21.49 3.60
CA LEU A 522 13.39 -22.18 4.61
C LEU A 522 12.05 -22.67 4.05
N VAL A 523 11.42 -21.94 3.12
CA VAL A 523 10.20 -22.44 2.42
C VAL A 523 10.50 -23.79 1.78
N ILE A 524 11.62 -23.93 1.08
CA ILE A 524 12.01 -25.21 0.48
C ILE A 524 12.30 -26.25 1.58
N ALA A 525 13.09 -25.91 2.59
CA ALA A 525 13.48 -26.85 3.64
C ALA A 525 12.27 -27.42 4.40
N TYR A 526 11.31 -26.60 4.77
CA TYR A 526 10.06 -27.03 5.39
C TYR A 526 9.17 -27.85 4.43
N SER A 527 9.16 -27.51 3.14
CA SER A 527 8.42 -28.28 2.13
C SER A 527 8.99 -29.69 1.90
N LEU A 528 10.32 -29.86 2.02
CA LEU A 528 10.98 -31.18 1.97
C LEU A 528 10.55 -32.07 3.15
N LYS A 529 10.29 -31.49 4.32
CA LYS A 529 9.75 -32.21 5.47
C LYS A 529 8.25 -32.47 5.34
N GLY A 530 7.50 -31.52 4.75
CA GLY A 530 6.06 -31.59 4.56
C GLY A 530 5.22 -31.15 5.77
N THR A 531 5.84 -30.73 6.87
CA THR A 531 5.15 -30.27 8.08
C THR A 531 5.96 -29.20 8.79
N VAL A 532 5.29 -28.32 9.54
CA VAL A 532 5.98 -27.37 10.44
C VAL A 532 6.20 -27.93 11.85
N ASN A 533 5.67 -29.12 12.12
CA ASN A 533 5.78 -29.80 13.42
C ASN A 533 7.09 -30.57 13.55
N PHE A 534 8.23 -29.86 13.51
CA PHE A 534 9.55 -30.44 13.78
C PHE A 534 10.58 -29.36 14.11
N ASN A 535 11.68 -29.75 14.73
CA ASN A 535 12.82 -28.84 14.97
C ASN A 535 13.80 -28.93 13.80
N ILE A 536 13.69 -27.96 12.87
CA ILE A 536 14.48 -27.96 11.63
C ILE A 536 16.00 -27.92 11.85
N LYS A 537 16.47 -27.45 13.03
CA LYS A 537 17.92 -27.42 13.38
C LYS A 537 18.43 -28.75 13.89
N ALA A 538 17.56 -29.55 14.49
CA ALA A 538 17.99 -30.77 15.20
C ALA A 538 17.45 -32.06 14.59
N ASP A 539 16.25 -32.01 13.97
CA ASP A 539 15.61 -33.21 13.47
C ASP A 539 16.00 -33.48 12.00
N VAL A 540 15.93 -34.75 11.65
CA VAL A 540 16.16 -35.23 10.27
C VAL A 540 15.06 -34.72 9.36
N ILE A 541 15.41 -34.11 8.22
CA ILE A 541 14.45 -33.75 7.16
C ILE A 541 13.91 -35.03 6.54
N SER A 542 14.77 -35.88 5.96
CA SER A 542 14.43 -37.16 5.37
C SER A 542 15.72 -37.96 5.11
N LYS A 543 15.66 -39.30 5.07
CA LYS A 543 16.80 -40.18 4.70
C LYS A 543 18.12 -39.90 5.44
N ASP A 544 18.03 -39.61 6.75
CA ASP A 544 19.15 -39.24 7.61
C ASP A 544 19.90 -37.96 7.22
N ILE A 545 19.24 -37.10 6.41
CA ILE A 545 19.77 -35.80 6.00
C ILE A 545 19.21 -34.70 6.90
N TYR A 546 20.08 -33.87 7.43
CA TYR A 546 19.78 -32.69 8.26
C TYR A 546 19.87 -31.44 7.43
N LEU A 547 19.27 -30.32 7.91
CA LEU A 547 19.35 -29.02 7.23
C LEU A 547 20.81 -28.60 6.96
N LYS A 548 21.69 -28.76 7.91
CA LYS A 548 23.12 -28.42 7.80
C LYS A 548 23.85 -29.12 6.65
N ASP A 549 23.37 -30.30 6.23
CA ASP A 549 24.02 -31.12 5.19
C ASP A 549 23.69 -30.59 3.77
N ILE A 550 22.61 -29.80 3.65
CA ILE A 550 22.14 -29.24 2.38
C ILE A 550 22.15 -27.70 2.35
N TRP A 551 22.41 -27.02 3.48
CA TRP A 551 22.49 -25.58 3.56
C TRP A 551 23.72 -25.03 2.85
N PRO A 552 23.61 -24.12 1.87
CA PRO A 552 24.78 -23.58 1.19
C PRO A 552 25.52 -22.58 2.09
N THR A 553 26.84 -22.49 1.97
CA THR A 553 27.62 -21.46 2.67
C THR A 553 27.41 -20.08 2.03
N ASN A 554 27.62 -19.01 2.80
CA ASN A 554 27.53 -17.64 2.28
C ASN A 554 28.53 -17.40 1.13
N GLU A 555 29.73 -17.98 1.20
CA GLU A 555 30.73 -17.91 0.14
C GLU A 555 30.22 -18.51 -1.17
N GLN A 556 29.63 -19.71 -1.11
CA GLN A 556 29.01 -20.34 -2.28
C GLN A 556 27.92 -19.48 -2.90
N VAL A 557 27.08 -18.84 -2.08
CA VAL A 557 26.03 -17.95 -2.56
C VAL A 557 26.62 -16.72 -3.25
N LEU A 558 27.61 -16.07 -2.62
CA LEU A 558 28.25 -14.85 -3.15
C LEU A 558 28.98 -15.09 -4.46
N GLU A 559 29.60 -16.27 -4.67
CA GLU A 559 30.19 -16.65 -5.96
C GLU A 559 29.18 -16.52 -7.12
N TYR A 560 27.96 -16.95 -6.91
CA TYR A 560 26.90 -16.85 -7.93
C TYR A 560 26.34 -15.42 -8.03
N VAL A 561 26.19 -14.69 -6.92
CA VAL A 561 25.67 -13.29 -6.92
C VAL A 561 26.58 -12.37 -7.75
N GLN A 562 27.90 -12.56 -7.70
CA GLN A 562 28.87 -11.76 -8.46
C GLN A 562 28.75 -11.94 -9.99
N LEU A 563 28.13 -13.02 -10.47
CA LEU A 563 27.92 -13.27 -11.90
C LEU A 563 26.71 -12.50 -12.45
N ILE A 564 25.88 -11.90 -11.59
CA ILE A 564 24.73 -11.09 -12.01
C ILE A 564 25.22 -9.72 -12.45
N ASN A 565 24.85 -9.31 -13.66
CA ASN A 565 25.35 -8.10 -14.31
C ASN A 565 24.24 -7.35 -15.06
N PHE A 566 24.56 -6.17 -15.60
CA PHE A 566 23.67 -5.26 -16.30
C PHE A 566 22.80 -5.94 -17.39
N LYS A 567 23.36 -6.92 -18.12
CA LYS A 567 22.61 -7.58 -19.20
C LYS A 567 21.35 -8.30 -18.70
N HIS A 568 21.36 -8.83 -17.49
CA HIS A 568 20.17 -9.48 -16.91
C HIS A 568 19.04 -8.47 -16.75
N PHE A 569 19.35 -7.28 -16.29
CA PHE A 569 18.39 -6.20 -16.06
C PHE A 569 17.92 -5.57 -17.37
N SER A 570 18.84 -5.08 -18.20
CA SER A 570 18.50 -4.38 -19.44
C SER A 570 17.63 -5.20 -20.37
N THR A 571 17.92 -6.50 -20.51
CA THR A 571 17.10 -7.39 -21.35
C THR A 571 15.73 -7.71 -20.73
N SER A 572 15.57 -7.62 -19.39
CA SER A 572 14.31 -7.87 -18.71
C SER A 572 13.30 -6.75 -18.94
N TYR A 573 13.79 -5.53 -19.07
CA TYR A 573 12.96 -4.33 -19.16
C TYR A 573 12.83 -3.73 -20.56
N TYR A 574 13.46 -4.34 -21.57
CA TYR A 574 13.44 -3.84 -22.95
C TYR A 574 12.01 -3.61 -23.52
N SER A 575 11.04 -4.47 -23.15
CA SER A 575 9.64 -4.37 -23.59
C SER A 575 8.66 -4.02 -22.47
N LEU A 576 9.13 -3.37 -21.42
CA LEU A 576 8.35 -3.15 -20.19
C LEU A 576 6.98 -2.53 -20.46
N PHE A 577 6.91 -1.51 -21.31
CA PHE A 577 5.67 -0.78 -21.61
C PHE A 577 4.93 -1.30 -22.84
N THR A 578 5.50 -2.24 -23.59
CA THR A 578 4.88 -2.80 -24.80
C THR A 578 3.89 -3.92 -24.45
N GLY A 579 4.25 -4.76 -23.49
CA GLY A 579 3.47 -5.93 -23.13
C GLY A 579 3.73 -7.15 -24.03
N ASP A 580 3.02 -8.24 -23.76
CA ASP A 580 3.05 -9.45 -24.54
C ASP A 580 1.91 -9.52 -25.60
N SER A 581 1.86 -10.62 -26.35
CA SER A 581 0.83 -10.80 -27.40
C SER A 581 -0.61 -10.74 -26.87
N HIS A 582 -0.87 -11.27 -25.66
CA HIS A 582 -2.22 -11.27 -25.07
C HIS A 582 -2.68 -9.87 -24.67
N TRP A 583 -1.73 -9.05 -24.16
CA TRP A 583 -1.99 -7.64 -23.88
C TRP A 583 -2.23 -6.85 -25.17
N LEU A 584 -1.43 -7.11 -26.22
CA LEU A 584 -1.56 -6.42 -27.50
C LEU A 584 -2.88 -6.73 -28.23
N GLU A 585 -3.46 -7.92 -28.03
CA GLU A 585 -4.74 -8.32 -28.61
C GLU A 585 -5.96 -7.64 -27.96
N ILE A 586 -5.81 -6.96 -26.82
CA ILE A 586 -6.90 -6.23 -26.17
C ILE A 586 -7.32 -5.05 -27.05
N ASN A 587 -8.61 -4.98 -27.41
CA ASN A 587 -9.17 -3.95 -28.27
C ASN A 587 -8.99 -2.56 -27.71
N GLU A 588 -8.50 -1.67 -28.55
CA GLU A 588 -8.28 -0.26 -28.20
C GLU A 588 -9.51 0.59 -28.49
N VAL A 589 -9.73 1.61 -27.67
CA VAL A 589 -10.79 2.61 -27.86
C VAL A 589 -10.12 3.99 -27.92
N ASN A 590 -10.40 4.74 -28.97
CA ASN A 590 -9.89 6.11 -29.17
C ASN A 590 -11.05 7.10 -29.00
N ASP A 591 -11.27 7.54 -27.77
CA ASP A 591 -12.29 8.59 -27.46
C ASP A 591 -11.76 9.48 -26.33
N THR A 592 -12.21 10.72 -26.25
CA THR A 592 -11.81 11.69 -25.21
C THR A 592 -12.37 11.32 -23.83
N THR A 593 -13.49 10.61 -23.78
CA THR A 593 -14.10 10.05 -22.56
C THR A 593 -14.26 8.54 -22.70
N TYR A 594 -14.22 7.81 -21.59
CA TYR A 594 -14.40 6.36 -21.62
C TYR A 594 -15.86 5.98 -21.82
N SER A 595 -16.11 4.96 -22.67
CA SER A 595 -17.45 4.42 -22.84
C SER A 595 -17.76 3.38 -21.77
N TRP A 596 -18.40 3.79 -20.68
CA TRP A 596 -18.73 2.96 -19.54
C TRP A 596 -19.82 1.92 -19.90
N ASN A 597 -19.70 0.76 -19.26
CA ASN A 597 -20.72 -0.27 -19.31
C ASN A 597 -21.51 -0.24 -17.98
N ASP A 598 -22.79 0.11 -18.03
CA ASP A 598 -23.66 0.17 -16.86
C ASP A 598 -23.80 -1.17 -16.12
N LYS A 599 -23.52 -2.30 -16.81
CA LYS A 599 -23.52 -3.65 -16.24
C LYS A 599 -22.15 -4.10 -15.74
N SER A 600 -21.15 -3.23 -15.80
CA SER A 600 -19.81 -3.57 -15.30
C SER A 600 -19.86 -3.96 -13.83
N THR A 601 -19.16 -5.05 -13.50
CA THR A 601 -18.98 -5.51 -12.11
C THR A 601 -17.68 -5.02 -11.49
N THR A 602 -16.77 -4.45 -12.29
CA THR A 602 -15.45 -4.05 -11.84
C THR A 602 -15.21 -2.55 -11.88
N ILE A 603 -15.61 -1.86 -12.95
CA ILE A 603 -15.35 -0.43 -13.15
C ILE A 603 -16.63 0.35 -13.44
N GLN A 604 -16.83 1.46 -12.75
CA GLN A 604 -17.97 2.36 -12.93
C GLN A 604 -17.58 3.80 -12.64
N PRO A 605 -18.21 4.79 -13.28
CA PRO A 605 -17.93 6.21 -13.03
C PRO A 605 -18.56 6.66 -11.71
N PHE A 606 -17.84 7.56 -10.99
CA PHE A 606 -18.27 8.16 -9.73
C PHE A 606 -18.54 9.66 -9.84
N TRP A 607 -19.11 10.12 -10.96
CA TRP A 607 -19.37 11.55 -11.17
C TRP A 607 -20.31 12.16 -10.12
N GLU A 608 -21.09 11.35 -9.41
CA GLU A 608 -22.03 11.79 -8.38
C GLU A 608 -21.37 12.37 -7.12
N ILE A 609 -20.07 12.17 -6.94
CA ILE A 609 -19.34 12.74 -5.81
C ILE A 609 -18.85 14.16 -6.06
N TYR A 610 -18.88 14.63 -7.32
CA TYR A 610 -18.43 15.97 -7.68
C TYR A 610 -19.59 16.96 -7.64
N GLU A 611 -19.35 18.16 -7.08
CA GLU A 611 -20.35 19.20 -6.91
C GLU A 611 -19.88 20.52 -7.51
N ASN A 612 -20.82 21.23 -8.13
CA ASN A 612 -20.59 22.59 -8.61
C ASN A 612 -21.17 23.67 -7.65
N GLN A 613 -21.63 23.23 -6.46
CA GLN A 613 -22.24 24.10 -5.46
C GLN A 613 -21.17 24.71 -4.54
N TYR A 614 -21.46 25.92 -4.02
CA TYR A 614 -20.63 26.60 -3.02
C TYR A 614 -21.43 26.80 -1.73
N TYR A 615 -20.84 26.48 -0.58
CA TYR A 615 -21.49 26.54 0.72
C TYR A 615 -20.86 27.63 1.59
N ASP A 616 -21.47 28.82 1.66
CA ASP A 616 -20.95 29.92 2.50
C ASP A 616 -21.06 29.62 4.00
N LYS A 617 -22.12 28.91 4.38
CA LYS A 617 -22.48 28.62 5.77
C LYS A 617 -22.97 27.18 5.92
N ILE A 618 -22.96 26.68 7.13
CA ILE A 618 -23.60 25.42 7.49
C ILE A 618 -25.07 25.71 7.84
N ASN A 619 -25.99 25.01 7.18
CA ASN A 619 -27.42 25.10 7.42
C ASN A 619 -28.10 23.77 7.13
N PHE A 620 -28.07 22.86 8.13
CA PHE A 620 -28.77 21.60 8.07
C PHE A 620 -29.97 21.63 8.99
N ASN A 621 -31.17 21.52 8.40
CA ASN A 621 -32.44 21.52 9.09
C ASN A 621 -33.06 20.12 9.07
N ASN A 622 -33.59 19.71 10.18
CA ASN A 622 -34.31 18.43 10.33
C ASN A 622 -33.51 17.21 9.83
N GLY A 623 -32.18 17.23 10.02
CA GLY A 623 -31.31 16.13 9.65
C GLY A 623 -31.68 14.83 10.39
N ARG A 624 -31.49 13.70 9.73
CA ARG A 624 -31.84 12.36 10.27
C ARG A 624 -30.64 11.59 10.73
N ILE A 625 -30.75 10.98 11.90
CA ILE A 625 -29.74 10.07 12.44
C ILE A 625 -29.97 8.70 11.84
N VAL A 626 -29.09 8.27 10.93
CA VAL A 626 -29.21 6.97 10.26
C VAL A 626 -28.37 5.90 10.93
N SER A 627 -27.35 6.28 11.70
CA SER A 627 -26.52 5.31 12.42
C SER A 627 -25.92 5.94 13.67
N VAL A 628 -25.86 5.12 14.75
CA VAL A 628 -25.14 5.40 15.98
C VAL A 628 -24.21 4.22 16.25
N LEU A 629 -22.90 4.44 16.11
CA LEU A 629 -21.86 3.42 16.19
C LEU A 629 -21.11 3.48 17.52
N LYS A 630 -20.65 2.32 18.00
CA LYS A 630 -19.87 2.19 19.25
C LYS A 630 -18.42 2.65 19.07
N ASP A 631 -17.65 2.56 20.16
CA ASP A 631 -16.22 2.83 20.20
C ASP A 631 -15.40 1.82 19.36
N ASN A 632 -14.21 2.26 18.92
CA ASN A 632 -13.20 1.43 18.26
C ASN A 632 -13.67 0.74 16.95
N ILE A 633 -14.52 1.40 16.18
CA ILE A 633 -14.91 0.94 14.83
C ILE A 633 -13.84 1.38 13.83
N LEU A 634 -13.22 0.40 13.17
CA LEU A 634 -12.19 0.59 12.17
C LEU A 634 -12.80 0.80 10.77
N CYS A 635 -12.11 1.48 9.87
CA CYS A 635 -12.56 1.63 8.48
C CYS A 635 -12.73 0.27 7.78
N GLU A 636 -11.87 -0.70 8.06
CA GLU A 636 -11.98 -2.08 7.55
C GLU A 636 -13.24 -2.81 8.05
N ASN A 637 -13.79 -2.40 9.18
CA ASN A 637 -15.09 -2.92 9.65
C ASN A 637 -16.25 -2.26 8.90
N ILE A 638 -16.13 -0.98 8.56
CA ILE A 638 -17.18 -0.24 7.84
C ILE A 638 -17.32 -0.74 6.41
N ILE A 639 -16.19 -0.92 5.69
CA ILE A 639 -16.15 -1.53 4.36
C ILE A 639 -15.09 -2.62 4.38
N SER A 640 -15.52 -3.88 4.27
CA SER A 640 -14.63 -5.03 4.20
C SER A 640 -14.54 -5.55 2.77
N PHE A 641 -13.31 -5.84 2.30
CA PHE A 641 -13.07 -6.51 1.02
C PHE A 641 -12.81 -8.02 1.19
N SER A 642 -13.14 -8.59 2.34
CA SER A 642 -13.15 -10.05 2.56
C SER A 642 -14.30 -10.72 1.80
N ILE A 643 -14.22 -12.03 1.64
CA ILE A 643 -15.30 -12.83 1.02
C ILE A 643 -16.60 -12.65 1.82
N PRO A 644 -17.72 -12.27 1.19
CA PRO A 644 -18.99 -12.05 1.87
C PRO A 644 -19.60 -13.37 2.38
N LYS A 645 -20.31 -13.31 3.50
CA LYS A 645 -21.04 -14.46 4.00
C LYS A 645 -22.26 -14.79 3.13
N LYS A 646 -22.64 -16.07 3.09
CA LYS A 646 -23.73 -16.60 2.23
C LYS A 646 -25.11 -15.96 2.45
N ASP A 647 -25.36 -15.38 3.61
CA ASP A 647 -26.60 -14.70 4.00
C ASP A 647 -26.50 -13.17 3.98
N SER A 648 -25.34 -12.61 3.59
CA SER A 648 -25.13 -11.17 3.54
C SER A 648 -25.78 -10.54 2.29
N LEU A 649 -26.07 -9.23 2.39
CA LEU A 649 -26.60 -8.44 1.26
C LEU A 649 -25.65 -8.39 0.08
N THR A 650 -24.36 -8.36 0.34
CA THR A 650 -23.34 -8.43 -0.68
C THR A 650 -23.38 -9.76 -1.43
N PHE A 651 -23.59 -10.87 -0.71
CA PHE A 651 -23.73 -12.18 -1.32
C PHE A 651 -24.97 -12.28 -2.22
N GLN A 652 -26.12 -11.76 -1.74
CA GLN A 652 -27.35 -11.72 -2.54
C GLN A 652 -27.15 -10.90 -3.82
N TYR A 653 -26.51 -9.75 -3.73
CA TYR A 653 -26.17 -8.92 -4.89
C TYR A 653 -25.30 -9.67 -5.91
N PHE A 654 -24.31 -10.43 -5.47
CA PHE A 654 -23.49 -11.24 -6.35
C PHE A 654 -24.27 -12.35 -7.04
N ASN A 655 -25.16 -13.02 -6.32
CA ASN A 655 -26.03 -14.04 -6.92
C ASN A 655 -26.97 -13.46 -7.98
N GLU A 656 -27.51 -12.24 -7.74
CA GLU A 656 -28.33 -11.52 -8.72
C GLU A 656 -27.56 -11.19 -9.99
N LEU A 657 -26.25 -10.94 -9.89
CA LEU A 657 -25.34 -10.74 -11.04
C LEU A 657 -24.90 -12.04 -11.71
N GLY A 658 -25.32 -13.20 -11.20
CA GLY A 658 -24.94 -14.52 -11.72
C GLY A 658 -23.53 -14.98 -11.34
N PHE A 659 -22.92 -14.36 -10.32
CA PHE A 659 -21.64 -14.81 -9.79
C PHE A 659 -21.82 -15.87 -8.73
N HIS A 660 -21.09 -16.97 -8.84
CA HIS A 660 -20.96 -17.97 -7.78
C HIS A 660 -19.82 -17.58 -6.83
N ILE A 661 -20.02 -17.83 -5.54
CA ILE A 661 -19.09 -17.40 -4.48
C ILE A 661 -17.66 -17.91 -4.69
N ASP A 662 -17.53 -19.09 -5.28
CA ASP A 662 -16.24 -19.71 -5.56
C ASP A 662 -15.42 -18.91 -6.62
N ASN A 663 -16.06 -17.95 -7.31
CA ASN A 663 -15.44 -17.05 -8.28
C ASN A 663 -14.96 -15.71 -7.66
N PHE A 664 -15.23 -15.47 -6.35
CA PHE A 664 -14.89 -14.22 -5.68
C PHE A 664 -13.56 -14.27 -4.92
N LYS A 665 -12.51 -14.70 -5.59
CA LYS A 665 -11.19 -14.81 -4.95
C LYS A 665 -10.55 -13.45 -4.68
N ASN A 666 -10.90 -12.42 -5.44
CA ASN A 666 -10.34 -11.07 -5.25
C ASN A 666 -11.41 -9.98 -5.40
N ILE A 667 -12.14 -9.70 -4.33
CA ILE A 667 -13.16 -8.63 -4.28
C ILE A 667 -12.53 -7.23 -4.39
N GLU A 668 -11.25 -7.09 -4.06
CA GLU A 668 -10.53 -5.81 -4.16
C GLU A 668 -10.49 -5.27 -5.59
N ARG A 669 -10.55 -6.13 -6.61
CA ARG A 669 -10.68 -5.72 -8.02
C ARG A 669 -11.98 -4.94 -8.31
N MET A 670 -12.94 -4.98 -7.41
CA MET A 670 -14.25 -4.33 -7.54
C MET A 670 -14.33 -3.00 -6.77
N LYS A 671 -13.21 -2.45 -6.30
CA LYS A 671 -13.16 -1.14 -5.61
C LYS A 671 -13.76 0.01 -6.43
N SER A 672 -13.84 -0.14 -7.76
CA SER A 672 -14.49 0.83 -8.66
C SER A 672 -15.96 0.50 -8.97
N ASN A 673 -16.58 -0.46 -8.28
CA ASN A 673 -17.99 -0.75 -8.42
C ASN A 673 -18.80 -0.02 -7.32
N LYS A 674 -19.45 1.09 -7.68
CA LYS A 674 -20.22 1.90 -6.74
C LYS A 674 -21.40 1.19 -6.10
N PHE A 675 -22.02 0.25 -6.81
CA PHE A 675 -23.14 -0.53 -6.26
C PHE A 675 -22.64 -1.54 -5.22
N LEU A 676 -21.52 -2.20 -5.49
CA LEU A 676 -20.88 -3.10 -4.54
C LEU A 676 -20.46 -2.36 -3.28
N LEU A 677 -19.78 -1.22 -3.43
CA LEU A 677 -19.30 -0.44 -2.29
C LEU A 677 -20.46 0.00 -1.38
N LYS A 678 -21.61 0.39 -1.95
CA LYS A 678 -22.82 0.68 -1.16
C LYS A 678 -23.34 -0.56 -0.41
N LYS A 679 -23.36 -1.74 -1.02
CA LYS A 679 -23.82 -2.99 -0.40
C LYS A 679 -22.85 -3.52 0.67
N ARG A 680 -21.54 -3.21 0.52
CA ARG A 680 -20.49 -3.58 1.49
C ARG A 680 -20.49 -2.70 2.73
N LEU A 681 -21.16 -1.55 2.68
CA LEU A 681 -21.18 -0.62 3.80
C LEU A 681 -21.91 -1.23 5.00
N PHE A 682 -21.19 -1.38 6.13
CA PHE A 682 -21.64 -2.04 7.36
C PHE A 682 -22.05 -3.54 7.19
N ASP A 683 -21.74 -4.17 6.08
CA ASP A 683 -21.99 -5.60 5.85
C ASP A 683 -20.99 -6.48 6.62
N ASN A 684 -20.94 -6.27 7.95
CA ASN A 684 -20.05 -6.95 8.89
C ASN A 684 -20.81 -7.27 10.18
N GLU A 685 -20.80 -8.54 10.57
CA GLU A 685 -21.47 -9.03 11.79
C GLU A 685 -20.89 -8.46 13.11
N ASN A 686 -19.73 -7.85 13.06
CA ASN A 686 -19.11 -7.22 14.23
C ASN A 686 -19.56 -5.77 14.41
N ILE A 687 -20.33 -5.20 13.48
CA ILE A 687 -20.86 -3.86 13.57
C ILE A 687 -22.34 -3.93 13.91
N GLN A 688 -22.72 -3.21 14.95
CA GLN A 688 -24.10 -2.98 15.30
C GLN A 688 -24.38 -1.48 15.33
N ASN A 689 -25.35 -1.05 14.53
CA ASN A 689 -26.01 0.22 14.74
C ASN A 689 -26.83 0.13 16.02
N ILE A 690 -26.52 0.95 17.02
CA ILE A 690 -27.21 0.91 18.34
C ILE A 690 -28.73 1.14 18.21
N LEU A 691 -29.13 1.83 17.14
CA LEU A 691 -30.56 2.10 16.86
C LEU A 691 -31.34 0.84 16.46
N CYS A 692 -30.66 -0.23 16.04
CA CYS A 692 -31.25 -1.42 15.46
C CYS A 692 -31.13 -2.63 16.39
N SER A 693 -32.10 -3.52 16.28
CA SER A 693 -32.06 -4.83 16.95
C SER A 693 -31.17 -5.83 16.20
N LYS A 694 -31.00 -5.65 14.90
CA LYS A 694 -30.21 -6.48 14.01
C LYS A 694 -28.76 -6.00 13.93
N VAL A 695 -27.83 -6.94 13.78
CA VAL A 695 -26.40 -6.68 13.55
C VAL A 695 -26.15 -6.59 12.05
N GLY A 696 -25.18 -5.76 11.64
CA GLY A 696 -24.80 -5.56 10.23
C GLY A 696 -25.39 -4.30 9.62
N ALA A 697 -25.61 -4.33 8.31
CA ALA A 697 -26.01 -3.19 7.47
C ALA A 697 -27.50 -2.81 7.66
N TYR A 698 -27.89 -2.45 8.86
CA TYR A 698 -29.27 -2.03 9.18
C TYR A 698 -29.34 -0.61 9.74
N SER A 699 -30.41 0.07 9.42
CA SER A 699 -30.80 1.37 9.96
C SER A 699 -32.29 1.35 10.32
N LYS A 700 -32.74 2.36 11.04
CA LYS A 700 -34.12 2.48 11.48
C LYS A 700 -34.89 3.44 10.60
N GLU A 701 -35.97 2.97 10.00
CA GLU A 701 -36.89 3.83 9.27
C GLU A 701 -37.84 4.48 10.26
N ILE A 702 -37.99 5.80 10.19
CA ILE A 702 -38.77 6.56 11.19
C ILE A 702 -40.26 6.33 11.09
N GLU A 703 -40.81 6.26 9.88
CA GLU A 703 -42.25 6.13 9.67
C GLU A 703 -42.79 4.77 10.18
N SER A 704 -42.03 3.69 9.90
CA SER A 704 -42.41 2.34 10.29
C SER A 704 -41.79 1.87 11.63
N ASN A 705 -40.77 2.55 12.10
CA ASN A 705 -39.92 2.16 13.23
C ASN A 705 -39.29 0.75 13.07
N ASN A 706 -39.19 0.25 11.85
CA ASN A 706 -38.62 -1.05 11.51
C ASN A 706 -37.13 -0.94 11.19
N ASP A 707 -36.37 -2.03 11.45
CA ASP A 707 -35.02 -2.19 10.98
C ASP A 707 -35.07 -2.51 9.49
N ILE A 708 -34.64 -1.57 8.65
CA ILE A 708 -34.49 -1.72 7.20
C ILE A 708 -33.03 -1.72 6.79
N ASN A 709 -32.75 -2.10 5.56
CA ASN A 709 -31.39 -2.02 5.03
C ASN A 709 -30.85 -0.60 5.12
N PHE A 710 -29.58 -0.45 5.53
CA PHE A 710 -28.92 0.85 5.70
C PHE A 710 -28.95 1.69 4.42
N THR A 711 -28.59 1.08 3.27
CA THR A 711 -28.58 1.79 1.98
C THR A 711 -29.96 2.20 1.54
N ASP A 712 -31.00 1.39 1.78
CA ASP A 712 -32.38 1.72 1.44
C ASP A 712 -32.87 2.89 2.30
N CYS A 713 -32.56 2.88 3.61
CA CYS A 713 -32.88 4.00 4.52
C CYS A 713 -32.25 5.32 4.04
N VAL A 714 -30.97 5.29 3.71
CA VAL A 714 -30.23 6.46 3.22
C VAL A 714 -30.80 6.98 1.88
N GLU A 715 -31.17 6.07 0.97
CA GLU A 715 -31.76 6.46 -0.33
C GLU A 715 -33.13 7.14 -0.18
N ILE A 716 -33.94 6.73 0.79
CA ILE A 716 -35.20 7.39 1.13
C ILE A 716 -34.95 8.86 1.52
N TYR A 717 -34.03 9.10 2.45
CA TYR A 717 -33.74 10.46 2.91
C TYR A 717 -33.04 11.32 1.84
N LYS A 718 -32.15 10.73 1.05
CA LYS A 718 -31.48 11.41 -0.07
C LYS A 718 -32.49 11.89 -1.13
N LYS A 719 -33.48 11.05 -1.50
CA LYS A 719 -34.55 11.41 -2.45
C LYS A 719 -35.44 12.55 -1.92
N SER A 720 -35.59 12.65 -0.61
CA SER A 720 -36.39 13.70 0.07
C SER A 720 -35.55 14.94 0.42
N ASN A 721 -34.26 15.02 0.00
CA ASN A 721 -33.31 16.09 0.34
C ASN A 721 -33.17 16.33 1.86
N VAL A 722 -33.27 15.27 2.66
CA VAL A 722 -33.10 15.35 4.11
C VAL A 722 -31.63 15.12 4.46
N PRO A 723 -30.99 16.01 5.26
CA PRO A 723 -29.59 15.83 5.66
C PRO A 723 -29.37 14.53 6.44
N ILE A 724 -28.33 13.80 6.07
CA ILE A 724 -27.98 12.50 6.65
C ILE A 724 -26.84 12.67 7.65
N ILE A 725 -27.07 12.24 8.87
CA ILE A 725 -26.17 12.40 10.00
C ILE A 725 -25.83 11.03 10.60
N LEU A 726 -24.53 10.79 10.84
CA LEU A 726 -24.04 9.63 11.58
C LEU A 726 -23.45 10.06 12.92
N PHE A 727 -23.62 9.24 13.93
CA PHE A 727 -22.95 9.37 15.23
C PHE A 727 -21.99 8.21 15.44
N ALA A 728 -20.82 8.48 16.04
CA ALA A 728 -19.80 7.50 16.34
C ALA A 728 -19.14 7.74 17.71
N GLY A 729 -18.72 6.70 18.36
CA GLY A 729 -18.03 6.76 19.65
C GLY A 729 -16.57 7.18 19.54
N LYS A 730 -15.72 6.58 20.39
CA LYS A 730 -14.29 6.88 20.46
C LYS A 730 -13.48 6.08 19.45
N ASN A 731 -12.31 6.64 19.06
CA ASN A 731 -11.34 6.00 18.17
C ASN A 731 -11.97 5.48 16.87
N PHE A 732 -12.81 6.31 16.25
CA PHE A 732 -13.55 5.95 15.06
C PHE A 732 -12.70 6.11 13.79
N GLY A 733 -12.74 5.13 12.91
CA GLY A 733 -12.24 5.23 11.54
C GLY A 733 -10.73 5.03 11.36
N SER A 734 -10.03 4.40 12.32
CA SER A 734 -8.60 4.09 12.17
C SER A 734 -8.33 2.96 11.16
N LEU A 735 -7.05 2.82 10.76
CA LEU A 735 -6.52 1.85 9.82
C LEU A 735 -6.89 2.07 8.34
N LYS A 736 -6.66 1.03 7.50
CA LYS A 736 -6.79 1.07 6.04
C LYS A 736 -8.21 1.39 5.56
N ASN A 737 -8.33 1.79 4.30
CA ASN A 737 -9.59 2.08 3.60
C ASN A 737 -10.32 3.36 4.07
N SER A 738 -9.67 4.27 4.79
CA SER A 738 -10.27 5.51 5.28
C SER A 738 -10.78 6.41 4.15
N ASP A 739 -10.07 6.47 3.04
CA ASP A 739 -10.43 7.18 1.82
C ASP A 739 -11.63 6.55 1.11
N ALA A 740 -11.65 5.20 0.99
CA ALA A 740 -12.78 4.48 0.40
C ALA A 740 -14.06 4.67 1.23
N VAL A 741 -13.97 4.62 2.57
CA VAL A 741 -15.12 4.88 3.45
C VAL A 741 -15.63 6.32 3.29
N ALA A 742 -14.74 7.32 3.31
CA ALA A 742 -15.13 8.72 3.11
C ALA A 742 -15.80 8.95 1.75
N LYS A 743 -15.26 8.32 0.68
CA LYS A 743 -15.84 8.36 -0.66
C LYS A 743 -17.24 7.74 -0.71
N VAL A 744 -17.43 6.59 -0.08
CA VAL A 744 -18.75 5.93 -0.05
C VAL A 744 -19.74 6.72 0.80
N PHE A 745 -19.33 7.30 1.92
CA PHE A 745 -20.17 8.20 2.70
C PHE A 745 -20.66 9.38 1.86
N LYS A 746 -19.76 10.00 1.06
CA LYS A 746 -20.17 11.06 0.10
C LYS A 746 -21.14 10.52 -0.94
N LEU A 747 -20.86 9.36 -1.54
CA LEU A 747 -21.68 8.72 -2.58
C LEU A 747 -23.11 8.44 -2.11
N ILE A 748 -23.29 8.02 -0.85
CA ILE A 748 -24.61 7.78 -0.28
C ILE A 748 -25.28 9.06 0.25
N GLY A 749 -24.56 10.18 0.31
CA GLY A 749 -25.10 11.48 0.72
C GLY A 749 -25.01 11.80 2.20
N VAL A 750 -24.06 11.20 2.93
CA VAL A 750 -23.75 11.62 4.31
C VAL A 750 -23.25 13.06 4.31
N ASN A 751 -23.90 13.92 5.10
CA ASN A 751 -23.55 15.32 5.24
C ASN A 751 -22.67 15.60 6.46
N VAL A 752 -22.92 14.88 7.56
CA VAL A 752 -22.29 15.16 8.86
C VAL A 752 -21.94 13.85 9.57
N LEU A 753 -20.75 13.82 10.15
CA LEU A 753 -20.33 12.80 11.11
C LEU A 753 -20.05 13.46 12.46
N ILE A 754 -20.79 13.05 13.49
CA ILE A 754 -20.63 13.52 14.88
C ILE A 754 -20.00 12.39 15.71
N PHE A 755 -18.91 12.67 16.45
CA PHE A 755 -18.15 11.62 17.13
C PHE A 755 -17.53 12.11 18.46
N GLU A 756 -17.14 11.15 19.31
CA GLU A 756 -16.37 11.44 20.52
C GLU A 756 -14.88 11.63 20.22
N SER A 757 -14.26 10.73 19.43
CA SER A 757 -12.92 10.89 18.86
C SER A 757 -12.78 10.14 17.55
N ILE A 758 -11.93 10.65 16.66
CA ILE A 758 -11.74 10.14 15.29
C ILE A 758 -10.26 10.02 14.97
N ASP A 759 -9.93 9.07 14.11
CA ASP A 759 -8.62 9.01 13.48
C ASP A 759 -8.36 10.24 12.60
N GLU A 760 -7.14 10.76 12.61
CA GLU A 760 -6.82 12.01 11.96
C GLU A 760 -6.83 11.91 10.43
N ASP A 761 -6.34 10.82 9.88
CA ASP A 761 -6.34 10.63 8.42
C ASP A 761 -7.77 10.43 7.89
N PHE A 762 -8.60 9.72 8.65
CA PHE A 762 -10.01 9.61 8.31
C PHE A 762 -10.74 10.96 8.40
N ARG A 763 -10.48 11.75 9.43
CA ARG A 763 -11.02 13.13 9.54
C ARG A 763 -10.66 13.98 8.31
N LYS A 764 -9.38 13.96 7.90
CA LYS A 764 -8.91 14.67 6.69
C LYS A 764 -9.66 14.21 5.45
N ASN A 765 -9.83 12.90 5.28
CA ASN A 765 -10.54 12.33 4.12
C ASN A 765 -12.03 12.70 4.10
N LEU A 766 -12.70 12.78 5.26
CA LEU A 766 -14.07 13.31 5.34
C LEU A 766 -14.16 14.75 4.83
N VAL A 767 -13.26 15.64 5.29
CA VAL A 767 -13.23 17.04 4.85
C VAL A 767 -12.93 17.14 3.34
N LYS A 768 -11.97 16.34 2.86
CA LYS A 768 -11.65 16.28 1.42
C LYS A 768 -12.85 15.83 0.57
N MET A 769 -13.75 15.02 1.12
CA MET A 769 -15.01 14.62 0.48
C MET A 769 -16.17 15.59 0.73
N GLY A 770 -15.97 16.69 1.46
CA GLY A 770 -17.02 17.68 1.76
C GLY A 770 -18.01 17.21 2.83
N ILE A 771 -17.61 16.29 3.72
CA ILE A 771 -18.40 15.82 4.86
C ILE A 771 -17.97 16.59 6.11
N LEU A 772 -18.93 17.09 6.88
CA LEU A 772 -18.67 17.91 8.07
C LEU A 772 -18.29 17.03 9.29
N PRO A 773 -17.05 17.11 9.82
CA PRO A 773 -16.64 16.39 11.03
C PRO A 773 -16.94 17.23 12.27
N LEU A 774 -17.77 16.72 13.18
CA LEU A 774 -18.14 17.37 14.44
C LEU A 774 -17.75 16.53 15.64
N LYS A 775 -16.95 17.08 16.54
CA LYS A 775 -16.55 16.42 17.78
C LYS A 775 -17.46 16.85 18.94
N LEU A 776 -17.96 15.88 19.69
CA LEU A 776 -18.67 16.13 20.95
C LEU A 776 -17.68 16.70 22.00
N GLU A 777 -18.06 17.78 22.72
CA GLU A 777 -17.19 18.42 23.69
C GLU A 777 -17.43 17.91 25.12
N ASN A 778 -18.66 17.91 25.56
CA ASN A 778 -19.02 17.58 26.95
C ASN A 778 -19.90 16.33 27.06
N ASP A 779 -20.49 15.91 25.96
CA ASP A 779 -21.40 14.80 25.88
C ASP A 779 -20.71 13.55 25.31
N SER A 780 -21.30 12.38 25.55
CA SER A 780 -20.93 11.10 24.95
C SER A 780 -22.13 10.50 24.22
N ILE A 781 -21.88 9.56 23.33
CA ILE A 781 -22.93 8.83 22.64
C ILE A 781 -23.91 8.22 23.65
N SER A 782 -23.41 7.69 24.75
CA SER A 782 -24.24 7.09 25.81
C SER A 782 -25.08 8.11 26.57
N SER A 783 -24.56 9.34 26.82
CA SER A 783 -25.32 10.37 27.53
C SER A 783 -26.47 10.95 26.70
N LEU A 784 -26.32 10.97 25.37
CA LEU A 784 -27.35 11.50 24.46
C LEU A 784 -28.55 10.57 24.31
N SER A 785 -28.41 9.28 24.64
CA SER A 785 -29.49 8.28 24.61
C SER A 785 -30.31 8.27 23.32
N LEU A 786 -29.63 8.36 22.18
CA LEU A 786 -30.24 8.47 20.86
C LEU A 786 -31.04 7.23 20.50
N THR A 787 -32.21 7.42 19.91
CA THR A 787 -33.17 6.37 19.53
C THR A 787 -33.36 6.27 17.99
N GLY A 788 -32.90 7.27 17.23
CA GLY A 788 -33.03 7.34 15.78
C GLY A 788 -34.30 8.07 15.30
N VAL A 789 -35.18 8.49 16.21
CA VAL A 789 -36.38 9.28 15.86
C VAL A 789 -36.14 10.79 15.95
N GLU A 790 -34.98 11.19 16.44
CA GLU A 790 -34.59 12.60 16.60
C GLU A 790 -34.39 13.30 15.27
N PHE A 791 -34.67 14.62 15.27
CA PHE A 791 -34.24 15.56 14.25
C PHE A 791 -33.02 16.34 14.77
N VAL A 792 -32.09 16.64 13.88
CA VAL A 792 -30.90 17.41 14.23
C VAL A 792 -30.82 18.67 13.37
N ASN A 793 -30.68 19.83 14.03
CA ASN A 793 -30.43 21.11 13.39
C ASN A 793 -29.00 21.54 13.65
N ILE A 794 -28.29 21.97 12.60
CA ILE A 794 -26.90 22.41 12.67
C ILE A 794 -26.75 23.73 11.93
N PHE A 795 -26.37 24.80 12.64
CA PHE A 795 -26.18 26.12 12.06
C PHE A 795 -24.82 26.71 12.39
N ALA A 796 -24.13 27.23 11.38
CA ALA A 796 -22.97 28.08 11.58
C ALA A 796 -22.88 29.10 10.42
N GLU A 797 -23.00 30.38 10.72
CA GLU A 797 -22.91 31.45 9.71
C GLU A 797 -21.50 31.66 9.22
N ASP A 798 -20.51 31.60 10.15
CA ASP A 798 -19.09 31.68 9.77
C ASP A 798 -18.40 30.36 10.02
N LEU A 799 -17.47 30.01 9.16
CA LEU A 799 -16.58 28.86 9.31
C LEU A 799 -15.19 29.33 9.72
N SER A 800 -14.71 28.83 10.85
CA SER A 800 -13.34 29.06 11.30
C SER A 800 -12.71 27.78 11.86
N VAL A 801 -11.39 27.77 11.95
CA VAL A 801 -10.62 26.65 12.44
C VAL A 801 -11.03 26.30 13.88
N ASN A 802 -11.33 25.03 14.12
CA ASN A 802 -11.73 24.48 15.43
C ASN A 802 -12.92 25.21 16.10
N LYS A 803 -13.85 25.72 15.32
CA LYS A 803 -15.00 26.50 15.82
C LYS A 803 -15.92 25.67 16.72
N LEU A 804 -16.22 26.18 17.90
CA LEU A 804 -17.25 25.63 18.79
C LEU A 804 -18.62 26.15 18.35
N ILE A 805 -19.58 25.24 18.18
CA ILE A 805 -20.99 25.56 17.86
C ILE A 805 -21.93 24.77 18.77
N GLU A 806 -23.19 25.17 18.81
CA GLU A 806 -24.27 24.46 19.47
C GLU A 806 -25.21 23.89 18.42
N ILE A 807 -25.50 22.58 18.50
CA ILE A 807 -26.48 21.90 17.65
C ILE A 807 -27.74 21.58 18.46
N GLU A 808 -28.86 21.43 17.79
CA GLU A 808 -30.11 21.06 18.42
C GLU A 808 -30.52 19.63 18.05
N ILE A 809 -30.74 18.79 19.05
CA ILE A 809 -31.30 17.45 18.90
C ILE A 809 -32.73 17.50 19.41
N ILE A 810 -33.72 17.28 18.54
CA ILE A 810 -35.14 17.46 18.82
C ILE A 810 -35.82 16.10 18.84
N GLN A 811 -36.43 15.75 20.00
CA GLN A 811 -37.22 14.54 20.17
C GLN A 811 -38.57 14.89 20.80
N SER A 812 -39.67 14.52 20.15
CA SER A 812 -41.04 14.75 20.63
C SER A 812 -41.31 16.19 21.07
N GLY A 813 -40.70 17.17 20.35
CA GLY A 813 -40.82 18.59 20.62
C GLY A 813 -39.88 19.14 21.72
N ILE A 814 -39.12 18.28 22.39
CA ILE A 814 -38.07 18.69 23.33
C ILE A 814 -36.78 18.96 22.58
N VAL A 815 -36.19 20.14 22.78
CA VAL A 815 -34.94 20.56 22.17
C VAL A 815 -33.81 20.36 23.18
N ASN A 816 -32.90 19.46 22.86
CA ASN A 816 -31.64 19.30 23.59
C ASN A 816 -30.51 20.00 22.82
N LYS A 817 -29.83 20.93 23.49
CA LYS A 817 -28.72 21.70 22.93
C LYS A 817 -27.39 21.04 23.31
N VAL A 818 -26.61 20.67 22.29
CA VAL A 818 -25.35 19.93 22.46
C VAL A 818 -24.22 20.75 21.87
N LYS A 819 -23.13 20.90 22.65
CA LYS A 819 -21.91 21.60 22.19
C LYS A 819 -21.02 20.66 21.38
N VAL A 820 -20.68 21.07 20.18
CA VAL A 820 -19.81 20.33 19.28
C VAL A 820 -18.74 21.27 18.68
N ARG A 821 -17.60 20.69 18.33
CA ARG A 821 -16.50 21.42 17.67
C ARG A 821 -16.41 20.99 16.21
N ILE A 822 -16.43 21.96 15.31
CA ILE A 822 -16.11 21.74 13.89
C ILE A 822 -14.61 21.48 13.80
N LEU A 823 -14.19 20.29 13.34
CA LEU A 823 -12.77 19.93 13.26
C LEU A 823 -12.15 20.28 11.90
N PHE A 824 -12.25 21.56 11.49
CA PHE A 824 -11.35 22.09 10.47
C PHE A 824 -10.08 22.58 11.14
N LYS A 825 -8.92 22.08 10.70
CA LYS A 825 -7.61 22.43 11.27
C LYS A 825 -6.90 23.54 10.51
N THR A 826 -7.24 23.76 9.23
CA THR A 826 -6.63 24.75 8.36
C THR A 826 -7.69 25.57 7.62
N ILE A 827 -7.30 26.74 7.12
CA ILE A 827 -8.16 27.57 6.26
C ILE A 827 -8.45 26.85 4.95
N ASN A 828 -7.49 26.08 4.43
CA ASN A 828 -7.67 25.30 3.19
C ASN A 828 -8.77 24.25 3.35
N GLU A 829 -8.85 23.57 4.48
CA GLU A 829 -9.94 22.62 4.76
C GLU A 829 -11.32 23.29 4.71
N ILE A 830 -11.43 24.53 5.19
CA ILE A 830 -12.67 25.31 5.09
C ILE A 830 -13.00 25.64 3.63
N ILE A 831 -12.00 26.01 2.83
CA ILE A 831 -12.17 26.27 1.40
C ILE A 831 -12.63 24.99 0.67
N TYR A 832 -12.02 23.85 0.98
CA TYR A 832 -12.42 22.58 0.37
C TYR A 832 -13.87 22.22 0.72
N TYR A 833 -14.22 22.28 2.00
CA TYR A 833 -15.58 22.01 2.45
C TYR A 833 -16.61 22.93 1.75
N LYS A 834 -16.35 24.24 1.70
CA LYS A 834 -17.22 25.23 1.04
C LYS A 834 -17.47 24.91 -0.45
N ASN A 835 -16.53 24.25 -1.11
CA ASN A 835 -16.64 23.85 -2.50
C ASN A 835 -17.21 22.44 -2.72
N GLY A 836 -17.77 21.79 -1.69
CA GLY A 836 -18.31 20.44 -1.79
C GLY A 836 -17.27 19.32 -1.73
N GLY A 837 -16.04 19.66 -1.34
CA GLY A 837 -14.90 18.77 -1.20
C GLY A 837 -13.68 19.23 -2.01
N PHE A 838 -12.53 18.62 -1.68
CA PHE A 838 -11.25 18.99 -2.27
C PHE A 838 -11.20 18.77 -3.79
N LEU A 839 -11.68 17.61 -4.26
CA LEU A 839 -11.68 17.30 -5.69
C LEU A 839 -12.61 18.22 -6.48
N SER A 840 -13.78 18.57 -5.92
CA SER A 840 -14.69 19.55 -6.53
C SER A 840 -14.07 20.95 -6.61
N TYR A 841 -13.33 21.35 -5.56
CA TYR A 841 -12.57 22.61 -5.56
C TYR A 841 -11.51 22.62 -6.66
N LEU A 842 -10.72 21.55 -6.79
CA LEU A 842 -9.68 21.46 -7.80
C LEU A 842 -10.24 21.47 -9.23
N LEU A 843 -11.32 20.74 -9.48
CA LEU A 843 -11.98 20.74 -10.79
C LEU A 843 -12.44 22.13 -11.24
N LYS A 844 -12.94 22.98 -10.32
CA LYS A 844 -13.30 24.37 -10.62
C LYS A 844 -12.09 25.22 -11.01
N ASN A 845 -10.88 24.86 -10.58
CA ASN A 845 -9.65 25.60 -10.87
C ASN A 845 -8.94 25.10 -12.15
N VAL A 846 -9.24 23.91 -12.63
CA VAL A 846 -8.66 23.33 -13.86
C VAL A 846 -9.35 23.89 -15.11
N VAL A 847 -10.58 24.34 -15.00
CA VAL A 847 -11.42 24.85 -16.08
C VAL A 847 -11.36 26.37 -16.17
#